data_6026d06766bd3f547f3dcedb9d65d943
#
_entry.id   6026d06766bd3f547f3dcedb9d65d943
#
_cell.length_a   1.000
_cell.length_b   1.000
_cell.length_c   1.000
_cell.angle_alpha   90.00
_cell.angle_beta   90.00
_cell.angle_gamma   90.00
#
_symmetry.space_group_name_H-M   'P 1'
#
loop_
_entity.id
_entity.type
_entity.pdbx_description
1 polymer ?
#
loop_
_entity_poly.entity_id
_entity_poly.type
_entity_poly.pdbx_seq_one_letter_code
_entity_poly.pdbx_strand_id
1 'polypeptide(L)'
;MLLDPNAVLNEANPPKAVSPASSAKVIALSNVAGPSRTASVGNPTAAKVRPADTARVVPEVPRRKPTLAAVQAAAPAASSNRGGRRALVASDRYSARSSATPLIVAFAATMLLGGIALGSYSLWNQGEGVTTVRANDDSTVNGAGTAEKSPHDAQPSANAVAANAAFLAAAKPTSAVNAALQQKNAIRQQKLEEKVLPFLKAHCTDCHSIESQEAGVVVSGLATVDQLLKERKNWEKVYRMINAGAMPPSDYDAQPAEESRKEVAEILYDELYNFDCTEIHHAGRSTLHRLNRAEYNNTIHDLFGIHLTPADEFPQDDVGEGFDNIGDVLSVPPLLMEKYLDAAETVAAAVIDTRDFSKGITYSFSPDRTESTVGGDIDGEGFRTLASTGAVSATLATAADGKYKIRIRAQATQAGDEEAKMALQIDGETVHEFEVKGHRKSNWFEHDVTLASGSHKISGAFLNDKYDPEAEDRRRRDRNLYVGTIEVIGPEGGSEPAWHETHRRFVTVRPSDSITVKDAASQVLRPILYRAFRRPIADAEVTRFAELVDRNVTEFQETYDYGIYVAIQAALVSPDFLFRKEADPDGDATERKLNEYEVASRLSYFLWSSMPDDELLQLAENKRLFDPALLQAQIERMLHDDKANALSRNFASQWLNLRNLTDVQPNPEVYPEFDDALRSAMRQETEMLFNTIVKENRSIDDFLNADFTFLNERLAKHYGIAGVSGDQFVRVSLEGTKRSGVLTQASILTLTSNPGRTSPVKRGKWILENILGEAPPPPPPGVPPLEDAAKDMADLSLRERMEIHRKDPGCASCHKTMDPLGLGLENFDAIGRWRDKEGERDVDATGELPGGEKFSGPIELIGIIRARQEQFHRAFAERLLTYALGRGLEYYDKCAVDQALVLMKQRENRFSALVEGIVTSDPFMKRSRFRELDAAK
;
A
#
# COMPACT_ATOMS: atom_id res chain seq x y z
N MET A 1 55.05 1.55 20.23
CA MET A 1 54.91 1.86 21.65
C MET A 1 53.43 1.60 21.94
N LEU A 2 53.08 0.43 22.16
CA LEU A 2 52.65 -0.37 23.30
C LEU A 2 52.19 0.45 24.50
N LEU A 3 50.98 0.31 24.89
CA LEU A 3 50.55 0.03 26.26
C LEU A 3 49.09 -0.45 26.27
N ASP A 4 48.92 -1.55 26.94
CA ASP A 4 47.85 -2.54 27.09
C ASP A 4 46.84 -2.13 28.16
N PRO A 5 45.62 -2.75 28.19
CA PRO A 5 44.54 -2.48 29.11
C PRO A 5 44.58 -3.44 30.30
N ASN A 6 44.02 -3.04 31.40
CA ASN A 6 43.51 -3.82 32.56
C ASN A 6 43.94 -3.23 33.91
N ALA A 7 42.95 -2.79 34.67
CA ALA A 7 42.83 -2.86 36.13
C ALA A 7 41.35 -2.54 36.51
N VAL A 8 40.53 -3.52 36.79
CA VAL A 8 40.20 -4.24 38.01
C VAL A 8 39.52 -3.37 39.09
N LEU A 9 38.23 -3.63 39.24
CA LEU A 9 37.34 -3.76 40.38
C LEU A 9 37.59 -2.92 41.67
N ASN A 10 36.59 -2.20 42.17
CA ASN A 10 35.97 -2.56 43.45
C ASN A 10 34.63 -1.81 43.71
N GLU A 11 33.78 -2.56 44.37
CA GLU A 11 32.44 -2.28 44.88
C GLU A 11 32.36 -1.02 45.81
N ALA A 12 31.23 -0.35 45.85
CA ALA A 12 30.50 -0.03 47.07
C ALA A 12 29.14 0.65 46.77
N ASN A 13 28.18 0.22 47.53
CA ASN A 13 26.75 0.51 47.57
C ASN A 13 26.38 1.97 47.89
N PRO A 14 25.10 2.35 47.79
CA PRO A 14 24.58 3.71 47.64
C PRO A 14 24.19 4.38 48.97
N PRO A 15 23.89 5.68 48.99
CA PRO A 15 22.91 6.20 49.92
C PRO A 15 21.78 7.01 49.27
N LYS A 16 20.58 6.60 49.68
CA LYS A 16 19.36 7.29 50.09
C LYS A 16 19.08 8.72 49.58
N ALA A 17 17.82 8.82 49.17
CA ALA A 17 16.99 9.99 48.93
C ALA A 17 17.06 11.09 50.01
N VAL A 18 17.05 12.34 49.56
CA VAL A 18 16.45 13.49 50.25
C VAL A 18 15.87 14.44 49.20
N SER A 19 14.59 14.68 49.25
CA SER A 19 13.88 15.89 48.80
C SER A 19 13.64 16.71 50.07
N PRO A 20 13.32 18.00 50.09
CA PRO A 20 12.72 18.88 49.11
C PRO A 20 13.13 20.38 49.12
N ALA A 21 12.47 21.12 48.26
CA ALA A 21 11.97 22.50 48.44
C ALA A 21 12.77 23.71 47.95
N SER A 22 12.06 24.39 47.10
CA SER A 22 11.77 25.84 47.01
C SER A 22 12.84 26.76 46.44
N SER A 23 12.55 27.43 45.36
CA SER A 23 12.09 28.81 45.32
C SER A 23 12.19 29.44 43.95
N ALA A 24 11.11 30.01 43.56
CA ALA A 24 10.86 30.81 42.39
C ALA A 24 11.80 32.06 42.29
N LYS A 25 12.08 32.47 41.03
CA LYS A 25 12.09 33.89 40.70
C LYS A 25 11.62 34.15 39.28
N VAL A 26 10.41 34.67 39.26
CA VAL A 26 9.78 35.40 38.17
C VAL A 26 10.47 36.75 38.05
N ILE A 27 10.79 37.18 36.81
CA ILE A 27 10.98 38.61 36.54
C ILE A 27 9.99 39.00 35.44
N ALA A 28 8.97 39.73 35.87
CA ALA A 28 8.04 40.49 35.07
C ALA A 28 8.61 41.91 34.88
N LEU A 29 8.44 42.47 33.70
CA LEU A 29 8.45 43.91 33.48
C LEU A 29 7.20 44.27 32.70
N SER A 30 6.37 44.81 33.30
CA SER A 30 5.38 45.85 33.53
C SER A 30 5.31 46.96 32.46
N ASN A 31 4.11 47.04 31.89
CA ASN A 31 3.16 48.15 31.70
C ASN A 31 3.69 49.56 31.65
N VAL A 32 3.21 50.31 30.64
CA VAL A 32 2.79 51.71 30.82
C VAL A 32 1.41 51.91 30.15
N ALA A 33 0.50 52.46 30.91
CA ALA A 33 -0.91 52.68 30.61
C ALA A 33 -1.27 54.10 30.19
N GLY A 34 -2.27 54.22 29.36
CA GLY A 34 -3.43 55.07 29.25
C GLY A 34 -3.28 56.61 29.09
N PRO A 35 -4.31 57.39 28.87
CA PRO A 35 -5.68 57.15 29.29
C PRO A 35 -6.84 57.47 28.29
N SER A 36 -7.99 57.06 28.72
CA SER A 36 -9.36 57.27 28.26
C SER A 36 -9.82 58.65 27.86
N ARG A 37 -10.80 58.74 26.97
CA ARG A 37 -12.01 59.57 27.19
C ARG A 37 -13.21 59.06 26.37
N THR A 38 -14.30 58.99 27.06
CA THR A 38 -15.69 58.70 26.79
C THR A 38 -16.38 59.77 25.96
N ALA A 39 -17.39 59.40 25.14
CA ALA A 39 -18.74 59.93 24.98
C ALA A 39 -19.46 59.20 23.84
N SER A 40 -20.45 58.58 24.07
CA SER A 40 -21.85 58.40 24.18
C SER A 40 -22.72 59.13 23.11
N VAL A 41 -23.80 58.37 22.73
CA VAL A 41 -25.11 58.76 22.27
C VAL A 41 -25.36 58.83 20.76
N GLY A 42 -26.34 58.06 20.33
CA GLY A 42 -27.30 58.37 19.31
C GLY A 42 -27.69 57.32 18.27
N ASN A 43 -28.65 56.47 18.59
CA ASN A 43 -29.54 55.91 17.57
C ASN A 43 -30.67 56.88 17.34
N PRO A 44 -31.25 57.06 16.12
CA PRO A 44 -32.48 56.31 15.85
C PRO A 44 -32.85 55.98 14.37
N THR A 45 -33.64 54.91 14.33
CA THR A 45 -34.85 54.69 13.45
C THR A 45 -34.76 54.61 11.93
N ALA A 46 -35.09 53.45 11.50
CA ALA A 46 -35.99 52.92 10.47
C ALA A 46 -36.52 53.84 9.31
N ALA A 47 -36.39 53.29 8.09
CA ALA A 47 -37.44 53.43 7.07
C ALA A 47 -37.41 52.27 6.06
N LYS A 48 -38.57 51.63 5.95
CA LYS A 48 -38.96 50.65 4.92
C LYS A 48 -39.13 51.34 3.58
N VAL A 49 -38.71 50.70 2.46
CA VAL A 49 -39.42 50.75 1.17
C VAL A 49 -39.21 49.45 0.40
N ARG A 50 -40.28 48.79 0.02
CA ARG A 50 -40.48 47.79 -1.06
C ARG A 50 -41.40 48.44 -2.10
N PRO A 51 -41.71 47.81 -3.26
CA PRO A 51 -40.95 47.02 -4.25
C PRO A 51 -41.20 47.53 -5.69
N ALA A 52 -40.56 46.94 -6.71
CA ALA A 52 -41.16 46.89 -8.05
C ALA A 52 -40.61 45.71 -8.88
N ASP A 53 -41.54 44.93 -9.37
CA ASP A 53 -41.45 43.83 -10.32
C ASP A 53 -40.90 44.27 -11.69
N THR A 54 -40.13 43.38 -12.34
CA THR A 54 -40.32 43.10 -13.77
C THR A 54 -39.81 41.70 -14.13
N ALA A 55 -40.75 40.86 -14.52
CA ALA A 55 -40.59 39.56 -15.12
C ALA A 55 -39.95 39.65 -16.53
N ARG A 56 -39.07 38.72 -16.84
CA ARG A 56 -38.80 38.28 -18.24
C ARG A 56 -38.72 36.76 -18.31
N VAL A 57 -39.67 36.26 -19.06
CA VAL A 57 -39.87 34.88 -19.51
C VAL A 57 -38.79 34.51 -20.53
N VAL A 58 -38.18 33.31 -20.42
CA VAL A 58 -37.46 32.62 -21.50
C VAL A 58 -37.92 31.15 -21.52
N PRO A 59 -38.19 30.58 -22.70
CA PRO A 59 -38.97 29.35 -22.85
C PRO A 59 -38.16 28.06 -22.72
N GLU A 60 -38.84 27.02 -22.24
CA GLU A 60 -38.43 25.64 -22.15
C GLU A 60 -38.13 25.00 -23.52
N VAL A 61 -37.05 24.15 -23.59
CA VAL A 61 -36.82 23.21 -24.67
C VAL A 61 -36.79 21.78 -24.09
N PRO A 62 -37.49 20.79 -24.67
CA PRO A 62 -37.76 19.51 -24.05
C PRO A 62 -36.58 18.54 -24.18
N ARG A 63 -36.33 17.81 -23.08
CA ARG A 63 -35.36 16.68 -23.01
C ARG A 63 -35.94 15.44 -23.72
N ARG A 64 -35.19 14.89 -24.68
CA ARG A 64 -35.41 13.56 -25.21
C ARG A 64 -34.41 12.59 -24.59
N LYS A 65 -34.92 11.46 -24.08
CA LYS A 65 -34.17 10.28 -23.64
C LYS A 65 -33.69 9.52 -24.89
N PRO A 66 -32.51 8.87 -24.87
CA PRO A 66 -32.20 7.80 -25.82
C PRO A 66 -32.41 6.43 -25.20
N THR A 67 -33.15 5.61 -25.93
CA THR A 67 -33.37 4.16 -25.74
C THR A 67 -32.19 3.36 -26.25
N LEU A 68 -31.83 2.30 -25.50
CA LEU A 68 -30.91 1.22 -25.95
C LEU A 68 -31.53 0.43 -27.10
N ALA A 69 -30.69 0.13 -28.12
CA ALA A 69 -30.88 -1.02 -28.96
C ALA A 69 -29.51 -1.57 -29.43
N ALA A 70 -29.36 -2.87 -29.28
CA ALA A 70 -28.20 -3.68 -29.61
C ALA A 70 -27.96 -3.77 -31.11
N VAL A 71 -26.66 -3.82 -31.55
CA VAL A 71 -26.27 -4.50 -32.81
C VAL A 71 -24.87 -5.11 -32.64
N GLN A 72 -24.82 -6.39 -33.07
CA GLN A 72 -23.63 -7.23 -33.19
C GLN A 72 -22.81 -6.92 -34.45
N ALA A 73 -21.52 -7.18 -34.33
CA ALA A 73 -20.53 -7.70 -35.31
C ALA A 73 -20.56 -7.32 -36.78
N ALA A 74 -19.44 -6.83 -37.28
CA ALA A 74 -18.68 -7.36 -38.43
C ALA A 74 -17.54 -6.41 -38.85
N ALA A 75 -16.29 -6.89 -38.96
CA ALA A 75 -15.26 -6.30 -39.79
C ALA A 75 -15.52 -6.70 -41.25
N PRO A 76 -15.11 -5.89 -42.29
CA PRO A 76 -13.80 -6.09 -42.89
C PRO A 76 -13.14 -4.88 -43.61
N ALA A 77 -11.80 -5.03 -43.82
CA ALA A 77 -10.98 -4.65 -44.98
C ALA A 77 -10.89 -3.19 -45.50
N ALA A 78 -9.67 -2.79 -45.58
CA ALA A 78 -8.94 -1.80 -46.35
C ALA A 78 -9.55 -1.14 -47.61
N SER A 79 -9.34 0.20 -47.71
CA SER A 79 -8.71 0.79 -48.93
C SER A 79 -8.46 2.29 -48.78
N SER A 80 -7.29 2.70 -49.26
CA SER A 80 -6.69 3.96 -49.64
C SER A 80 -7.59 5.18 -49.99
N ASN A 81 -7.29 6.40 -49.59
CA ASN A 81 -6.59 7.46 -50.31
C ASN A 81 -6.97 8.89 -49.88
N ARG A 82 -5.94 9.71 -49.73
CA ARG A 82 -5.81 11.17 -49.99
C ARG A 82 -6.64 12.24 -49.24
N GLY A 83 -5.90 13.04 -48.53
CA GLY A 83 -5.94 14.49 -48.72
C GLY A 83 -6.66 15.32 -47.70
N GLY A 84 -5.91 16.21 -47.01
CA GLY A 84 -6.51 17.37 -46.34
C GLY A 84 -5.79 17.83 -45.06
N ARG A 85 -4.82 18.71 -45.21
CA ARG A 85 -4.18 19.47 -44.12
C ARG A 85 -5.21 20.21 -43.25
N ARG A 86 -5.13 20.09 -41.97
CA ARG A 86 -5.29 21.22 -41.01
C ARG A 86 -4.59 20.89 -39.70
N ALA A 87 -3.68 21.79 -39.35
CA ALA A 87 -2.89 21.79 -38.13
C ALA A 87 -3.78 21.97 -36.88
N LEU A 88 -3.56 21.16 -35.87
CA LEU A 88 -3.92 21.44 -34.48
C LEU A 88 -2.62 21.48 -33.69
N VAL A 89 -2.38 22.63 -33.09
CA VAL A 89 -1.25 22.99 -32.25
C VAL A 89 -1.33 22.11 -30.97
N ALA A 90 -0.34 21.25 -30.82
CA ALA A 90 -0.07 20.59 -29.56
C ALA A 90 0.92 21.46 -28.78
N SER A 91 0.54 21.82 -27.56
CA SER A 91 1.37 22.56 -26.62
C SER A 91 2.58 21.73 -26.24
N ASP A 92 3.77 22.21 -26.63
CA ASP A 92 5.07 21.71 -26.14
C ASP A 92 5.19 21.99 -24.63
N ARG A 93 5.04 20.94 -23.84
CA ARG A 93 5.54 20.90 -22.47
C ARG A 93 6.76 19.99 -22.43
N TYR A 94 7.87 20.57 -22.06
CA TYR A 94 9.13 19.94 -21.66
C TYR A 94 9.77 18.96 -22.65
N SER A 95 10.69 19.44 -23.43
CA SER A 95 11.75 18.60 -24.00
C SER A 95 13.14 19.05 -23.49
N ALA A 96 13.44 18.66 -22.25
CA ALA A 96 14.80 18.27 -21.93
C ALA A 96 14.78 16.74 -21.84
N ARG A 97 14.67 16.09 -23.01
CA ARG A 97 14.95 14.65 -23.12
C ARG A 97 16.43 14.48 -22.90
N SER A 98 16.79 14.01 -21.71
CA SER A 98 18.11 13.44 -21.48
C SER A 98 18.30 12.28 -22.45
N SER A 99 19.45 12.23 -23.11
CA SER A 99 19.83 11.17 -24.04
C SER A 99 19.91 9.76 -23.42
N ALA A 100 19.68 9.64 -22.12
CA ALA A 100 19.73 8.41 -21.35
C ALA A 100 18.42 7.60 -21.36
N THR A 101 17.27 8.23 -21.59
CA THR A 101 15.97 7.54 -21.56
C THR A 101 15.90 6.31 -22.50
N PRO A 102 16.39 6.36 -23.75
CA PRO A 102 16.41 5.18 -24.60
C PRO A 102 17.40 4.11 -24.12
N LEU A 103 18.45 4.47 -23.39
CA LEU A 103 19.43 3.52 -22.87
C LEU A 103 18.91 2.77 -21.65
N ILE A 104 18.16 3.46 -20.77
CA ILE A 104 17.52 2.88 -19.60
C ILE A 104 16.43 1.90 -20.02
N VAL A 105 15.60 2.29 -21.01
CA VAL A 105 14.56 1.40 -21.57
C VAL A 105 15.20 0.17 -22.23
N ALA A 106 16.30 0.34 -22.98
CA ALA A 106 17.03 -0.78 -23.57
C ALA A 106 17.68 -1.66 -22.51
N PHE A 107 18.24 -1.09 -21.44
CA PHE A 107 18.86 -1.83 -20.35
C PHE A 107 17.80 -2.55 -19.48
N ALA A 108 16.68 -1.90 -19.16
CA ALA A 108 15.58 -2.52 -18.43
C ALA A 108 14.93 -3.65 -19.26
N ALA A 109 14.74 -3.45 -20.56
CA ALA A 109 14.24 -4.47 -21.47
C ALA A 109 15.24 -5.65 -21.61
N THR A 110 16.55 -5.37 -21.65
CA THR A 110 17.59 -6.40 -21.72
C THR A 110 17.69 -7.17 -20.41
N MET A 111 17.53 -6.49 -19.26
CA MET A 111 17.50 -7.14 -17.94
C MET A 111 16.23 -7.98 -17.73
N LEU A 112 15.06 -7.51 -18.18
CA LEU A 112 13.81 -8.26 -18.14
C LEU A 112 13.86 -9.49 -19.08
N LEU A 113 14.33 -9.30 -20.30
CA LEU A 113 14.49 -10.39 -21.29
C LEU A 113 15.63 -11.32 -20.90
N GLY A 114 16.71 -10.82 -20.31
CA GLY A 114 17.81 -11.63 -19.78
C GLY A 114 17.41 -12.46 -18.55
N GLY A 115 16.55 -11.92 -17.68
CA GLY A 115 15.97 -12.65 -16.53
C GLY A 115 15.04 -13.78 -16.97
N ILE A 116 14.24 -13.54 -18.00
CA ILE A 116 13.35 -14.55 -18.60
C ILE A 116 14.18 -15.58 -19.40
N ALA A 117 15.22 -15.15 -20.13
CA ALA A 117 16.09 -16.05 -20.89
C ALA A 117 16.99 -16.92 -20.00
N LEU A 118 17.46 -16.43 -18.84
CA LEU A 118 18.23 -17.25 -17.89
C LEU A 118 17.32 -18.22 -17.13
N GLY A 119 16.06 -17.88 -16.87
CA GLY A 119 15.05 -18.81 -16.35
C GLY A 119 14.70 -19.92 -17.36
N SER A 120 14.60 -19.58 -18.64
CA SER A 120 14.35 -20.56 -19.73
C SER A 120 15.61 -21.34 -20.16
N TYR A 121 16.80 -20.76 -20.01
CA TYR A 121 18.05 -21.44 -20.33
C TYR A 121 18.43 -22.50 -19.30
N SER A 122 18.07 -22.35 -18.05
CA SER A 122 18.22 -23.38 -17.03
C SER A 122 17.24 -24.56 -17.20
N LEU A 123 16.13 -24.34 -17.92
CA LEU A 123 15.14 -25.38 -18.25
C LEU A 123 15.48 -26.15 -19.55
N TRP A 124 16.37 -25.61 -20.43
CA TRP A 124 16.67 -26.23 -21.72
C TRP A 124 18.02 -27.01 -21.74
N ASN A 125 18.85 -26.90 -20.70
CA ASN A 125 20.16 -27.54 -20.65
C ASN A 125 20.23 -28.81 -19.77
N GLN A 126 19.06 -29.43 -19.46
CA GLN A 126 18.97 -30.73 -18.79
C GLN A 126 18.49 -31.85 -19.73
N GLY A 127 19.15 -31.98 -20.82
CA GLY A 127 18.92 -33.12 -21.71
C GLY A 127 20.03 -33.31 -22.68
N GLU A 128 21.09 -34.03 -22.28
CA GLU A 128 21.78 -35.00 -23.08
C GLU A 128 23.06 -35.47 -22.41
N GLY A 129 23.19 -36.79 -22.23
CA GLY A 129 24.40 -37.52 -22.51
C GLY A 129 25.30 -37.93 -21.34
N VAL A 130 24.94 -39.04 -20.70
CA VAL A 130 25.84 -39.90 -19.96
C VAL A 130 26.94 -40.43 -20.87
N THR A 131 28.21 -40.25 -20.48
CA THR A 131 29.29 -41.22 -20.81
C THR A 131 30.26 -41.34 -19.66
N THR A 132 30.27 -42.54 -19.12
CA THR A 132 31.21 -43.07 -18.13
C THR A 132 32.61 -43.19 -18.73
N VAL A 133 33.63 -42.67 -18.03
CA VAL A 133 35.01 -43.18 -18.16
C VAL A 133 35.58 -43.42 -16.76
N ARG A 134 35.87 -44.68 -16.50
CA ARG A 134 36.78 -45.16 -15.43
C ARG A 134 38.25 -44.93 -15.86
N ALA A 135 39.07 -44.45 -14.97
CA ALA A 135 40.49 -44.79 -15.00
C ALA A 135 41.04 -44.73 -13.58
N ASN A 136 41.76 -45.76 -13.32
CA ASN A 136 42.46 -46.17 -12.11
C ASN A 136 43.79 -45.42 -11.92
N ASP A 137 44.22 -45.52 -10.67
CA ASP A 137 45.52 -45.85 -10.13
C ASP A 137 46.62 -44.81 -10.00
N ASP A 138 47.06 -44.82 -8.77
CA ASP A 138 48.40 -44.94 -8.20
C ASP A 138 49.40 -43.79 -8.35
N SER A 139 49.76 -43.25 -7.21
CA SER A 139 51.15 -43.35 -6.72
C SER A 139 51.43 -42.47 -5.47
N THR A 140 51.90 -43.14 -4.49
CA THR A 140 52.58 -42.70 -3.28
C THR A 140 53.72 -41.69 -3.47
N VAL A 141 53.90 -40.73 -2.54
CA VAL A 141 55.21 -40.36 -1.93
C VAL A 141 54.98 -39.67 -0.57
N ASN A 142 55.84 -40.14 0.40
CA ASN A 142 55.99 -39.66 1.77
C ASN A 142 56.59 -38.28 1.90
N GLY A 143 56.17 -37.57 2.96
CA GLY A 143 56.88 -36.41 3.47
C GLY A 143 56.41 -36.04 4.90
N ALA A 144 57.27 -36.40 5.88
CA ALA A 144 57.04 -36.11 7.30
C ALA A 144 57.24 -34.62 7.62
N GLY A 145 56.41 -34.04 8.41
CA GLY A 145 56.52 -32.68 9.00
C GLY A 145 55.67 -32.56 10.24
N THR A 146 56.32 -32.56 11.37
CA THR A 146 55.77 -32.39 12.73
C THR A 146 55.19 -30.97 12.90
N ALA A 147 53.95 -30.85 13.42
CA ALA A 147 53.45 -29.63 14.02
C ALA A 147 52.48 -29.98 15.16
N GLU A 148 52.60 -29.23 16.23
CA GLU A 148 52.03 -29.38 17.56
C GLU A 148 50.49 -29.38 17.60
N LYS A 149 49.97 -30.18 18.53
CA LYS A 149 48.53 -30.24 18.89
C LYS A 149 48.13 -29.07 19.77
N SER A 150 47.08 -28.38 19.43
CA SER A 150 46.26 -27.60 20.31
C SER A 150 44.91 -28.33 20.57
N PRO A 151 44.38 -28.34 21.81
CA PRO A 151 43.28 -29.22 22.19
C PRO A 151 41.95 -28.48 22.16
N HIS A 152 41.13 -28.71 21.13
CA HIS A 152 39.68 -28.49 21.19
C HIS A 152 39.03 -29.06 19.92
N ASP A 153 38.97 -30.37 19.83
CA ASP A 153 38.06 -31.10 18.95
C ASP A 153 37.47 -32.29 19.72
N ALA A 154 36.35 -32.07 20.37
CA ALA A 154 35.52 -33.15 20.89
C ALA A 154 34.67 -33.68 19.73
N GLN A 155 35.09 -34.77 19.10
CA GLN A 155 34.23 -35.54 18.22
C GLN A 155 33.03 -36.11 19.01
N PRO A 156 31.79 -36.05 18.49
CA PRO A 156 30.68 -36.75 19.12
C PRO A 156 30.95 -38.28 19.12
N SER A 157 30.73 -38.88 20.24
CA SER A 157 30.94 -40.30 20.44
C SER A 157 30.11 -41.15 19.46
N ALA A 158 30.68 -42.24 18.96
CA ALA A 158 30.04 -43.21 18.06
C ALA A 158 28.63 -43.69 18.57
N ASN A 159 28.35 -43.54 19.84
CA ASN A 159 27.06 -43.89 20.44
C ASN A 159 25.96 -42.86 20.13
N ALA A 160 26.30 -41.57 19.86
CA ALA A 160 25.29 -40.56 19.46
C ALA A 160 24.86 -40.72 18.00
N VAL A 161 25.80 -41.14 17.13
CA VAL A 161 25.49 -41.44 15.72
C VAL A 161 24.67 -42.74 15.60
N ALA A 162 24.94 -43.74 16.42
CA ALA A 162 24.15 -44.98 16.47
C ALA A 162 22.75 -44.79 17.06
N ALA A 163 22.59 -43.90 18.03
CA ALA A 163 21.26 -43.56 18.60
C ALA A 163 20.38 -42.76 17.59
N ASN A 164 20.97 -41.84 16.81
CA ASN A 164 20.25 -41.14 15.76
C ASN A 164 19.90 -42.05 14.57
N ALA A 165 20.77 -42.97 14.19
CA ALA A 165 20.49 -43.95 13.14
C ALA A 165 19.39 -44.97 13.60
N ALA A 166 19.37 -45.33 14.87
CA ALA A 166 18.32 -46.15 15.43
C ALA A 166 16.94 -45.41 15.53
N PHE A 167 16.96 -44.11 15.79
CA PHE A 167 15.75 -43.28 15.80
C PHE A 167 15.15 -43.11 14.41
N LEU A 168 15.99 -42.92 13.37
CA LEU A 168 15.60 -42.82 11.96
C LEU A 168 15.16 -44.17 11.36
N ALA A 169 15.70 -45.31 11.90
CA ALA A 169 15.31 -46.66 11.46
C ALA A 169 13.99 -47.15 12.13
N ALA A 170 13.55 -46.55 13.24
CA ALA A 170 12.31 -46.91 13.94
C ALA A 170 11.02 -46.31 13.32
N ALA A 171 11.11 -45.51 12.27
CA ALA A 171 9.94 -44.87 11.65
C ALA A 171 9.36 -45.63 10.44
N LYS A 172 9.40 -46.95 10.43
CA LYS A 172 8.48 -47.73 9.60
C LYS A 172 7.19 -47.94 10.40
N PRO A 173 6.03 -47.52 9.86
CA PRO A 173 4.77 -47.69 10.59
C PRO A 173 4.57 -49.16 10.90
N THR A 174 4.38 -49.47 12.16
CA THR A 174 4.12 -50.84 12.63
C THR A 174 2.82 -51.36 11.97
N SER A 175 2.71 -52.66 11.78
CA SER A 175 1.50 -53.29 11.19
C SER A 175 0.20 -52.84 11.90
N ALA A 176 0.27 -52.50 13.18
CA ALA A 176 -0.85 -51.96 13.95
C ALA A 176 -1.30 -50.57 13.53
N VAL A 177 -0.39 -49.67 13.21
CA VAL A 177 -0.68 -48.30 12.72
C VAL A 177 -1.33 -48.35 11.35
N ASN A 178 -0.78 -49.18 10.44
CA ASN A 178 -1.39 -49.40 9.14
C ASN A 178 -2.79 -50.02 9.21
N ALA A 179 -3.04 -50.96 10.14
CA ALA A 179 -4.36 -51.53 10.35
C ALA A 179 -5.36 -50.50 10.89
N ALA A 180 -4.95 -49.67 11.84
CA ALA A 180 -5.79 -48.58 12.36
C ALA A 180 -6.15 -47.53 11.30
N LEU A 181 -5.19 -47.15 10.43
CA LEU A 181 -5.42 -46.24 9.32
C LEU A 181 -6.37 -46.83 8.28
N GLN A 182 -6.19 -48.09 7.92
CA GLN A 182 -7.11 -48.80 7.02
C GLN A 182 -8.52 -48.86 7.59
N GLN A 183 -8.66 -49.13 8.88
CA GLN A 183 -9.98 -49.14 9.55
C GLN A 183 -10.61 -47.74 9.55
N LYS A 184 -9.86 -46.70 9.85
CA LYS A 184 -10.32 -45.28 9.78
C LYS A 184 -10.82 -44.94 8.37
N ASN A 185 -10.04 -45.28 7.34
CA ASN A 185 -10.42 -45.03 5.93
C ASN A 185 -11.65 -45.83 5.51
N ALA A 186 -11.80 -47.06 5.97
CA ALA A 186 -13.00 -47.87 5.71
C ALA A 186 -14.27 -47.26 6.32
N ILE A 187 -14.18 -46.71 7.54
CA ILE A 187 -15.29 -46.02 8.20
C ILE A 187 -15.68 -44.73 7.45
N ARG A 188 -14.71 -43.96 7.00
CA ARG A 188 -14.93 -42.73 6.20
C ARG A 188 -15.64 -43.09 4.90
N GLN A 189 -15.14 -44.09 4.18
CA GLN A 189 -15.75 -44.57 2.92
C GLN A 189 -17.18 -45.07 3.16
N GLN A 190 -17.42 -45.84 4.24
CA GLN A 190 -18.75 -46.32 4.62
C GLN A 190 -19.72 -45.15 4.86
N LYS A 191 -19.33 -44.12 5.62
CA LYS A 191 -20.16 -42.89 5.83
C LYS A 191 -20.52 -42.21 4.52
N LEU A 192 -19.53 -42.09 3.59
CA LEU A 192 -19.76 -41.55 2.27
C LEU A 192 -20.84 -42.37 1.51
N GLU A 193 -20.69 -43.69 1.47
CA GLU A 193 -21.58 -44.59 0.73
C GLU A 193 -22.99 -44.65 1.33
N GLU A 194 -23.11 -44.67 2.65
CA GLU A 194 -24.39 -44.86 3.34
C GLU A 194 -25.18 -43.55 3.50
N LYS A 195 -24.51 -42.38 3.57
CA LYS A 195 -25.15 -41.11 3.90
C LYS A 195 -25.04 -40.08 2.78
N VAL A 196 -23.83 -39.82 2.29
CA VAL A 196 -23.59 -38.72 1.33
C VAL A 196 -24.08 -39.10 -0.06
N LEU A 197 -23.68 -40.25 -0.59
CA LEU A 197 -24.07 -40.65 -1.95
C LEU A 197 -25.58 -40.76 -2.15
N PRO A 198 -26.37 -41.39 -1.23
CA PRO A 198 -27.81 -41.41 -1.34
C PRO A 198 -28.47 -40.04 -1.30
N PHE A 199 -27.96 -39.15 -0.44
CA PHE A 199 -28.43 -37.77 -0.35
C PHE A 199 -28.18 -37.00 -1.66
N LEU A 200 -26.97 -37.06 -2.22
CA LEU A 200 -26.63 -36.41 -3.49
C LEU A 200 -27.49 -36.93 -4.62
N LYS A 201 -27.70 -38.26 -4.66
CA LYS A 201 -28.54 -38.87 -5.68
C LYS A 201 -30.01 -38.45 -5.59
N ALA A 202 -30.53 -38.26 -4.38
CA ALA A 202 -31.95 -37.91 -4.17
C ALA A 202 -32.23 -36.41 -4.40
N HIS A 203 -31.22 -35.52 -4.15
CA HIS A 203 -31.50 -34.10 -4.03
C HIS A 203 -30.63 -33.21 -4.93
N CYS A 204 -29.57 -33.74 -5.61
CA CYS A 204 -28.59 -32.92 -6.32
C CYS A 204 -28.32 -33.33 -7.78
N THR A 205 -28.37 -34.64 -8.08
CA THR A 205 -27.93 -35.18 -9.39
C THR A 205 -28.80 -34.76 -10.58
N ASP A 206 -30.05 -34.36 -10.37
CA ASP A 206 -30.93 -33.91 -11.45
C ASP A 206 -30.41 -32.65 -12.13
N CYS A 207 -29.77 -31.71 -11.33
CA CYS A 207 -29.21 -30.46 -11.81
C CYS A 207 -27.69 -30.53 -11.94
N HIS A 208 -27.01 -31.34 -11.12
CA HIS A 208 -25.55 -31.38 -11.00
C HIS A 208 -24.95 -32.71 -11.48
N SER A 209 -25.45 -33.21 -12.61
CA SER A 209 -24.91 -34.39 -13.31
C SER A 209 -23.88 -34.01 -14.36
N ILE A 210 -23.19 -35.00 -14.93
CA ILE A 210 -22.26 -34.79 -16.05
C ILE A 210 -22.96 -34.15 -17.26
N GLU A 211 -24.29 -34.39 -17.43
CA GLU A 211 -25.07 -33.89 -18.57
C GLU A 211 -25.58 -32.45 -18.33
N SER A 212 -26.01 -32.11 -17.10
CA SER A 212 -26.65 -30.82 -16.82
C SER A 212 -25.67 -29.77 -16.29
N GLN A 213 -24.69 -30.13 -15.46
CA GLN A 213 -23.60 -29.29 -14.94
C GLN A 213 -24.01 -27.84 -14.50
N GLU A 214 -25.15 -27.70 -13.84
CA GLU A 214 -25.62 -26.39 -13.40
C GLU A 214 -24.57 -25.69 -12.55
N ALA A 215 -24.30 -24.41 -12.84
CA ALA A 215 -23.25 -23.60 -12.23
C ALA A 215 -21.83 -24.23 -12.32
N GLY A 216 -21.57 -25.14 -13.27
CA GLY A 216 -20.29 -25.82 -13.42
C GLY A 216 -19.97 -26.82 -12.32
N VAL A 217 -20.94 -27.23 -11.53
CA VAL A 217 -20.77 -28.20 -10.43
C VAL A 217 -21.28 -29.55 -10.88
N VAL A 218 -20.46 -30.58 -10.71
CA VAL A 218 -20.82 -31.98 -10.95
C VAL A 218 -20.65 -32.76 -9.65
N VAL A 219 -21.74 -33.39 -9.19
CA VAL A 219 -21.70 -34.27 -8.00
C VAL A 219 -21.95 -35.74 -8.35
N SER A 220 -22.43 -36.00 -9.57
CA SER A 220 -22.61 -37.36 -10.06
C SER A 220 -21.25 -37.98 -10.39
N GLY A 221 -21.07 -39.27 -10.05
CA GLY A 221 -19.80 -39.97 -10.26
C GLY A 221 -18.84 -39.96 -9.09
N LEU A 222 -19.13 -39.25 -7.99
CA LEU A 222 -18.43 -39.44 -6.74
C LEU A 222 -18.65 -40.88 -6.24
N ALA A 223 -17.54 -41.57 -5.96
CA ALA A 223 -17.56 -42.94 -5.44
C ALA A 223 -16.66 -43.11 -4.22
N THR A 224 -15.61 -42.28 -4.09
CA THR A 224 -14.62 -42.45 -3.02
C THR A 224 -14.27 -41.14 -2.35
N VAL A 225 -13.83 -41.21 -1.09
CA VAL A 225 -13.29 -40.07 -0.33
C VAL A 225 -12.07 -39.46 -1.03
N ASP A 226 -11.23 -40.29 -1.66
CA ASP A 226 -10.08 -39.78 -2.43
C ASP A 226 -10.47 -38.92 -3.64
N GLN A 227 -11.58 -39.25 -4.32
CA GLN A 227 -12.12 -38.42 -5.39
C GLN A 227 -12.63 -37.07 -4.85
N LEU A 228 -13.35 -37.08 -3.73
CA LEU A 228 -13.81 -35.88 -3.02
C LEU A 228 -12.62 -34.96 -2.69
N LEU A 229 -11.56 -35.54 -2.13
CA LEU A 229 -10.37 -34.79 -1.74
C LEU A 229 -9.54 -34.28 -2.95
N LYS A 230 -9.56 -34.96 -4.10
CA LYS A 230 -8.92 -34.45 -5.33
C LYS A 230 -9.63 -33.22 -5.88
N GLU A 231 -10.96 -33.18 -5.76
CA GLU A 231 -11.77 -32.04 -6.23
C GLU A 231 -12.22 -31.13 -5.07
N ARG A 232 -11.41 -31.03 -4.02
CA ARG A 232 -11.71 -30.35 -2.75
C ARG A 232 -12.41 -29.01 -2.92
N LYS A 233 -11.92 -28.11 -3.79
CA LYS A 233 -12.52 -26.77 -4.01
C LYS A 233 -13.99 -26.82 -4.46
N ASN A 234 -14.32 -27.79 -5.28
CA ASN A 234 -15.73 -28.03 -5.64
C ASN A 234 -16.54 -28.52 -4.45
N TRP A 235 -16.00 -29.47 -3.68
CA TRP A 235 -16.71 -30.03 -2.53
C TRP A 235 -16.84 -29.07 -1.36
N GLU A 236 -15.92 -28.12 -1.21
CA GLU A 236 -16.05 -26.99 -0.28
C GLU A 236 -17.20 -26.05 -0.64
N LYS A 237 -17.43 -25.82 -1.94
CA LYS A 237 -18.62 -25.09 -2.42
C LYS A 237 -19.90 -25.89 -2.12
N VAL A 238 -19.92 -27.17 -2.44
CA VAL A 238 -21.05 -28.06 -2.16
C VAL A 238 -21.39 -28.08 -0.68
N TYR A 239 -20.39 -28.30 0.17
CA TYR A 239 -20.53 -28.23 1.64
C TYR A 239 -21.18 -26.92 2.10
N ARG A 240 -20.63 -25.78 1.66
CA ARG A 240 -21.16 -24.45 2.06
C ARG A 240 -22.61 -24.26 1.66
N MET A 241 -23.00 -24.68 0.48
CA MET A 241 -24.36 -24.55 -0.01
C MET A 241 -25.34 -25.48 0.72
N ILE A 242 -24.92 -26.69 1.06
CA ILE A 242 -25.72 -27.65 1.85
C ILE A 242 -25.85 -27.13 3.29
N ASN A 243 -24.75 -26.72 3.91
CA ASN A 243 -24.73 -26.23 5.28
C ASN A 243 -25.55 -24.94 5.48
N ALA A 244 -25.51 -24.03 4.49
CA ALA A 244 -26.33 -22.83 4.48
C ALA A 244 -27.82 -23.07 4.17
N GLY A 245 -28.21 -24.31 3.81
CA GLY A 245 -29.56 -24.61 3.39
C GLY A 245 -29.95 -23.97 2.03
N ALA A 246 -28.96 -23.50 1.26
CA ALA A 246 -29.16 -22.84 -0.02
C ALA A 246 -29.33 -23.84 -1.19
N MET A 247 -28.98 -25.12 -0.98
CA MET A 247 -29.17 -26.21 -1.93
C MET A 247 -29.79 -27.44 -1.24
N PRO A 248 -30.73 -28.12 -1.94
CA PRO A 248 -31.34 -27.73 -3.21
C PRO A 248 -32.15 -26.44 -3.09
N PRO A 249 -32.41 -25.72 -4.23
CA PRO A 249 -33.22 -24.51 -4.23
C PRO A 249 -34.60 -24.74 -3.58
N SER A 250 -35.18 -23.71 -2.98
CA SER A 250 -36.44 -23.84 -2.20
C SER A 250 -37.66 -24.26 -3.01
N ASP A 251 -37.64 -24.07 -4.33
CA ASP A 251 -38.66 -24.45 -5.30
C ASP A 251 -38.48 -25.88 -5.82
N TYR A 252 -37.44 -26.60 -5.39
CA TYR A 252 -37.27 -28.01 -5.75
C TYR A 252 -38.15 -28.91 -4.88
N ASP A 253 -38.97 -29.76 -5.51
CA ASP A 253 -39.98 -30.56 -4.85
C ASP A 253 -39.44 -31.57 -3.81
N ALA A 254 -38.23 -32.10 -4.08
CA ALA A 254 -37.62 -33.12 -3.22
C ALA A 254 -36.67 -32.49 -2.19
N GLN A 255 -37.19 -31.67 -1.26
CA GLN A 255 -36.40 -31.10 -0.17
C GLN A 255 -35.95 -32.16 0.81
N PRO A 256 -34.67 -32.19 1.25
CA PRO A 256 -34.19 -33.08 2.27
C PRO A 256 -34.72 -32.66 3.64
N ALA A 257 -34.89 -33.67 4.53
CA ALA A 257 -35.12 -33.40 5.95
C ALA A 257 -33.95 -32.64 6.58
N GLU A 258 -34.23 -31.74 7.51
CA GLU A 258 -33.22 -30.86 8.16
C GLU A 258 -32.11 -31.70 8.83
N GLU A 259 -32.49 -32.80 9.48
CA GLU A 259 -31.53 -33.72 10.15
C GLU A 259 -30.61 -34.40 9.13
N SER A 260 -31.12 -34.80 7.96
CA SER A 260 -30.33 -35.43 6.90
C SER A 260 -29.38 -34.44 6.25
N ARG A 261 -29.82 -33.19 6.05
CA ARG A 261 -29.01 -32.11 5.55
C ARG A 261 -27.83 -31.82 6.48
N LYS A 262 -28.11 -31.72 7.77
CA LYS A 262 -27.12 -31.49 8.81
C LYS A 262 -26.10 -32.61 8.94
N GLU A 263 -26.59 -33.89 8.97
CA GLU A 263 -25.73 -35.08 9.02
C GLU A 263 -24.77 -35.12 7.81
N VAL A 264 -25.26 -34.85 6.59
CA VAL A 264 -24.41 -34.83 5.41
C VAL A 264 -23.41 -33.65 5.43
N ALA A 265 -23.83 -32.46 5.90
CA ALA A 265 -22.94 -31.34 6.06
C ALA A 265 -21.82 -31.64 7.08
N GLU A 266 -22.12 -32.26 8.20
CA GLU A 266 -21.14 -32.70 9.22
C GLU A 266 -20.14 -33.71 8.64
N ILE A 267 -20.61 -34.71 7.88
CA ILE A 267 -19.73 -35.70 7.23
C ILE A 267 -18.79 -35.00 6.20
N LEU A 268 -19.33 -34.11 5.37
CA LEU A 268 -18.52 -33.35 4.41
C LEU A 268 -17.52 -32.44 5.11
N TYR A 269 -17.91 -31.82 6.21
CA TYR A 269 -16.99 -30.98 7.03
C TYR A 269 -15.85 -31.83 7.60
N ASP A 270 -16.16 -32.98 8.17
CA ASP A 270 -15.16 -33.91 8.71
C ASP A 270 -14.15 -34.33 7.62
N GLU A 271 -14.64 -34.68 6.42
CA GLU A 271 -13.78 -35.08 5.30
C GLU A 271 -12.92 -33.92 4.74
N LEU A 272 -13.48 -32.72 4.69
CA LEU A 272 -12.80 -31.56 4.10
C LEU A 272 -11.86 -30.86 5.08
N TYR A 273 -12.19 -30.83 6.38
CA TYR A 273 -11.51 -29.95 7.33
C TYR A 273 -10.96 -30.66 8.58
N ASN A 274 -11.44 -31.85 8.94
CA ASN A 274 -11.02 -32.55 10.15
C ASN A 274 -9.97 -33.64 9.85
N PHE A 275 -8.77 -33.21 9.39
CA PHE A 275 -7.64 -34.08 9.12
C PHE A 275 -6.55 -33.93 10.20
N ASP A 276 -5.65 -34.94 10.26
CA ASP A 276 -4.58 -34.98 11.28
C ASP A 276 -3.43 -34.03 10.89
N CYS A 277 -3.31 -32.94 11.61
CA CYS A 277 -2.26 -31.95 11.39
C CYS A 277 -0.84 -32.41 11.78
N THR A 278 -0.72 -33.57 12.48
CA THR A 278 0.61 -34.09 12.82
C THR A 278 1.33 -34.73 11.62
N GLU A 279 0.58 -35.06 10.56
CA GLU A 279 1.10 -35.66 9.34
C GLU A 279 1.22 -34.62 8.19
N ILE A 280 0.68 -33.41 8.38
CA ILE A 280 0.69 -32.36 7.34
C ILE A 280 1.74 -31.30 7.69
N HIS A 281 2.86 -31.41 7.03
CA HIS A 281 3.93 -30.40 7.02
C HIS A 281 4.08 -29.86 5.60
N HIS A 282 3.35 -28.80 5.26
CA HIS A 282 3.33 -28.30 3.90
C HIS A 282 3.66 -26.80 3.86
N ALA A 283 4.64 -26.45 3.01
CA ALA A 283 5.05 -25.05 2.79
C ALA A 283 3.97 -24.19 2.12
N GLY A 284 2.96 -24.84 1.57
CA GLY A 284 1.93 -24.19 0.80
C GLY A 284 2.36 -23.82 -0.62
N ARG A 285 1.42 -23.32 -1.40
CA ARG A 285 1.67 -22.85 -2.76
C ARG A 285 2.56 -21.61 -2.76
N SER A 286 3.59 -21.58 -3.60
CA SER A 286 4.45 -20.41 -3.75
C SER A 286 3.88 -19.45 -4.78
N THR A 287 3.94 -18.16 -4.49
CA THR A 287 3.57 -17.08 -5.41
C THR A 287 4.74 -16.12 -5.59
N LEU A 288 4.73 -15.37 -6.67
CA LEU A 288 5.69 -14.30 -6.90
C LEU A 288 5.07 -12.97 -6.45
N HIS A 289 5.67 -12.35 -5.44
CA HIS A 289 5.14 -11.12 -4.85
C HIS A 289 5.81 -9.88 -5.45
N ARG A 290 5.06 -9.09 -6.21
CA ARG A 290 5.42 -7.73 -6.57
C ARG A 290 5.13 -6.80 -5.38
N LEU A 291 5.94 -5.77 -5.17
CA LEU A 291 5.61 -4.73 -4.21
C LEU A 291 4.31 -4.02 -4.67
N ASN A 292 3.34 -3.91 -3.77
CA ASN A 292 2.16 -3.07 -4.01
C ASN A 292 2.51 -1.59 -3.79
N ARG A 293 1.57 -0.67 -4.04
CA ARG A 293 1.79 0.78 -3.93
C ARG A 293 2.30 1.21 -2.56
N ALA A 294 1.71 0.70 -1.49
CA ALA A 294 2.12 1.02 -0.12
C ALA A 294 3.51 0.48 0.20
N GLU A 295 3.79 -0.77 -0.16
CA GLU A 295 5.10 -1.41 0.02
C GLU A 295 6.19 -0.69 -0.78
N TYR A 296 5.90 -0.24 -2.00
CA TYR A 296 6.83 0.52 -2.83
C TYR A 296 7.20 1.86 -2.16
N ASN A 297 6.21 2.68 -1.80
CA ASN A 297 6.44 3.98 -1.14
C ASN A 297 7.22 3.82 0.17
N ASN A 298 6.82 2.88 1.02
CA ASN A 298 7.51 2.62 2.29
C ASN A 298 8.96 2.14 2.07
N THR A 299 9.19 1.28 1.07
CA THR A 299 10.53 0.80 0.72
C THR A 299 11.42 1.94 0.22
N ILE A 300 10.92 2.85 -0.62
CA ILE A 300 11.67 4.03 -1.08
C ILE A 300 12.02 4.94 0.10
N HIS A 301 11.05 5.19 0.98
CA HIS A 301 11.30 5.98 2.19
C HIS A 301 12.42 5.37 3.06
N ASP A 302 12.35 4.07 3.34
CA ASP A 302 13.31 3.39 4.21
C ASP A 302 14.68 3.20 3.56
N LEU A 303 14.73 3.02 2.23
CA LEU A 303 15.98 2.85 1.49
C LEU A 303 16.79 4.15 1.43
N PHE A 304 16.14 5.27 1.14
CA PHE A 304 16.80 6.54 0.87
C PHE A 304 16.60 7.61 1.95
N GLY A 305 15.65 7.44 2.86
CA GLY A 305 15.30 8.43 3.89
C GLY A 305 14.62 9.68 3.31
N ILE A 306 13.92 9.55 2.20
CA ILE A 306 13.21 10.65 1.51
C ILE A 306 11.70 10.50 1.64
N HIS A 307 10.98 11.60 1.77
CA HIS A 307 9.52 11.63 1.90
C HIS A 307 8.86 11.85 0.53
N LEU A 308 8.93 10.84 -0.33
CA LEU A 308 8.25 10.81 -1.62
C LEU A 308 7.26 9.64 -1.65
N THR A 309 6.16 9.83 -2.39
CA THR A 309 5.14 8.80 -2.60
C THR A 309 4.93 8.55 -4.10
N PRO A 310 5.98 8.13 -4.84
CA PRO A 310 5.91 8.01 -6.30
C PRO A 310 4.88 6.97 -6.77
N ALA A 311 4.56 5.98 -5.95
CA ALA A 311 3.55 4.98 -6.28
C ALA A 311 2.09 5.52 -6.21
N ASP A 312 1.86 6.76 -5.76
CA ASP A 312 0.53 7.37 -5.83
C ASP A 312 0.06 7.59 -7.28
N GLU A 313 1.02 7.72 -8.22
CA GLU A 313 0.79 7.82 -9.66
C GLU A 313 0.58 6.43 -10.35
N PHE A 314 0.75 5.33 -9.64
CA PHE A 314 0.56 3.99 -10.19
C PHE A 314 -0.94 3.68 -10.34
N PRO A 315 -1.33 2.83 -11.32
CA PRO A 315 -2.64 2.20 -11.30
C PRO A 315 -2.92 1.55 -9.95
N GLN A 316 -4.18 1.50 -9.55
CA GLN A 316 -4.56 0.78 -8.33
C GLN A 316 -4.19 -0.70 -8.45
N ASP A 317 -3.72 -1.27 -7.34
CA ASP A 317 -3.45 -2.70 -7.27
C ASP A 317 -4.76 -3.49 -7.24
N ASP A 318 -4.78 -4.62 -7.95
CA ASP A 318 -5.89 -5.55 -7.89
C ASP A 318 -6.00 -6.19 -6.49
N VAL A 319 -7.22 -6.44 -6.04
CA VAL A 319 -7.51 -7.03 -4.74
C VAL A 319 -7.85 -8.51 -4.90
N GLY A 320 -7.11 -9.37 -4.20
CA GLY A 320 -7.39 -10.79 -4.07
C GLY A 320 -7.62 -11.17 -2.60
N GLU A 321 -8.53 -12.10 -2.33
CA GLU A 321 -8.84 -12.58 -0.95
C GLU A 321 -9.13 -11.45 0.06
N GLY A 322 -9.50 -10.26 -0.41
CA GLY A 322 -9.76 -9.06 0.38
C GLY A 322 -8.54 -8.17 0.65
N PHE A 323 -7.36 -8.47 0.06
CA PHE A 323 -6.12 -7.72 0.25
C PHE A 323 -5.43 -7.37 -1.08
N ASP A 324 -4.76 -6.23 -1.12
CA ASP A 324 -4.01 -5.71 -2.27
C ASP A 324 -2.54 -6.16 -2.32
N ASN A 325 -2.13 -7.06 -1.43
CA ASN A 325 -0.80 -7.67 -1.41
C ASN A 325 -0.79 -9.12 -1.89
N ILE A 326 -1.87 -9.60 -2.49
CA ILE A 326 -1.98 -10.99 -2.98
C ILE A 326 -1.20 -11.16 -4.30
N GLY A 327 -0.14 -11.96 -4.25
CA GLY A 327 0.77 -12.15 -5.40
C GLY A 327 0.09 -12.68 -6.67
N ASP A 328 -0.98 -13.46 -6.54
CA ASP A 328 -1.70 -14.06 -7.68
C ASP A 328 -2.38 -13.04 -8.59
N VAL A 329 -2.77 -11.88 -8.05
CA VAL A 329 -3.48 -10.83 -8.80
C VAL A 329 -2.57 -9.65 -9.16
N LEU A 330 -1.39 -9.55 -8.56
CA LEU A 330 -0.45 -8.45 -8.78
C LEU A 330 0.33 -8.62 -10.11
N SER A 331 -0.28 -8.21 -11.21
CA SER A 331 0.34 -8.19 -12.55
C SER A 331 1.22 -6.95 -12.79
N VAL A 332 2.03 -6.97 -13.86
CA VAL A 332 2.82 -5.81 -14.34
C VAL A 332 2.40 -5.45 -15.75
N PRO A 333 1.29 -4.74 -15.93
CA PRO A 333 0.89 -4.26 -17.25
C PRO A 333 1.86 -3.19 -17.79
N PRO A 334 1.91 -2.96 -19.11
CA PRO A 334 2.83 -1.98 -19.72
C PRO A 334 2.76 -0.58 -19.11
N LEU A 335 1.56 -0.08 -18.80
CA LEU A 335 1.38 1.22 -18.14
C LEU A 335 2.08 1.28 -16.77
N LEU A 336 2.01 0.21 -15.98
CA LEU A 336 2.68 0.18 -14.68
C LEU A 336 4.21 0.17 -14.86
N MET A 337 4.73 -0.49 -15.91
CA MET A 337 6.16 -0.45 -16.23
C MET A 337 6.63 0.97 -16.58
N GLU A 338 5.85 1.72 -17.36
CA GLU A 338 6.12 3.15 -17.64
C GLU A 338 6.16 3.96 -16.33
N LYS A 339 5.21 3.72 -15.43
CA LYS A 339 5.16 4.38 -14.13
C LYS A 339 6.33 4.01 -13.21
N TYR A 340 6.84 2.78 -13.27
CA TYR A 340 8.08 2.41 -12.56
C TYR A 340 9.30 3.18 -13.08
N LEU A 341 9.40 3.42 -14.39
CA LEU A 341 10.47 4.23 -14.98
C LEU A 341 10.37 5.69 -14.50
N ASP A 342 9.18 6.29 -14.57
CA ASP A 342 8.93 7.67 -14.09
C ASP A 342 9.27 7.81 -12.60
N ALA A 343 8.86 6.83 -11.79
CA ALA A 343 9.13 6.80 -10.36
C ALA A 343 10.62 6.65 -10.05
N ALA A 344 11.33 5.77 -10.78
CA ALA A 344 12.76 5.57 -10.62
C ALA A 344 13.55 6.84 -10.99
N GLU A 345 13.15 7.56 -12.03
CA GLU A 345 13.71 8.85 -12.40
C GLU A 345 13.50 9.89 -11.29
N THR A 346 12.26 10.03 -10.80
CA THR A 346 11.90 10.97 -9.74
C THR A 346 12.68 10.70 -8.44
N VAL A 347 12.76 9.45 -8.02
CA VAL A 347 13.50 9.02 -6.82
C VAL A 347 15.00 9.27 -6.99
N ALA A 348 15.59 8.86 -8.10
CA ALA A 348 17.03 9.03 -8.34
C ALA A 348 17.40 10.51 -8.38
N ALA A 349 16.55 11.38 -8.95
CA ALA A 349 16.77 12.84 -8.96
C ALA A 349 16.69 13.47 -7.56
N ALA A 350 15.87 12.90 -6.67
CA ALA A 350 15.81 13.36 -5.28
C ALA A 350 17.00 12.88 -4.43
N VAL A 351 17.65 11.78 -4.84
CA VAL A 351 18.79 11.18 -4.12
C VAL A 351 20.12 11.73 -4.60
N ILE A 352 20.30 11.89 -5.92
CA ILE A 352 21.58 12.24 -6.55
C ILE A 352 21.48 13.58 -7.28
N ASP A 353 22.34 14.49 -6.92
CA ASP A 353 22.53 15.75 -7.61
C ASP A 353 23.44 15.53 -8.82
N THR A 354 22.90 15.74 -10.01
CA THR A 354 23.62 15.50 -11.27
C THR A 354 24.21 16.76 -11.91
N ARG A 355 24.16 17.92 -11.21
CA ARG A 355 24.71 19.17 -11.71
C ARG A 355 26.22 19.07 -11.88
N ASP A 356 26.74 19.54 -13.02
CA ASP A 356 28.19 19.63 -13.28
C ASP A 356 28.74 20.96 -12.75
N PHE A 357 29.17 20.97 -11.50
CA PHE A 357 29.70 22.15 -10.85
C PHE A 357 31.02 22.65 -11.47
N SER A 358 31.74 21.82 -12.26
CA SER A 358 32.99 22.24 -12.91
C SER A 358 32.76 23.19 -14.06
N LYS A 359 31.60 23.17 -14.69
CA LYS A 359 31.22 24.04 -15.82
C LYS A 359 30.43 25.30 -15.40
N GLY A 360 30.22 25.46 -14.10
CA GLY A 360 29.27 26.43 -13.55
C GLY A 360 27.82 25.96 -13.68
N ILE A 361 26.95 26.59 -12.89
CA ILE A 361 25.51 26.25 -12.86
C ILE A 361 24.75 27.22 -13.74
N THR A 362 23.82 26.73 -14.55
CA THR A 362 22.87 27.57 -15.26
C THR A 362 21.55 27.64 -14.49
N TYR A 363 21.21 28.83 -14.02
CA TYR A 363 19.92 29.11 -13.40
C TYR A 363 19.05 29.76 -14.48
N SER A 364 17.89 29.18 -14.76
CA SER A 364 16.96 29.67 -15.79
C SER A 364 15.61 30.02 -15.17
N PHE A 365 15.16 31.24 -15.40
CA PHE A 365 13.91 31.81 -14.92
C PHE A 365 13.01 32.12 -16.10
N SER A 366 12.04 31.30 -16.37
CA SER A 366 10.97 31.56 -17.32
C SER A 366 10.05 32.68 -16.83
N PRO A 367 9.32 33.37 -17.71
CA PRO A 367 8.51 34.54 -17.36
C PRO A 367 7.49 34.31 -16.24
N ASP A 368 6.96 33.10 -16.11
CA ASP A 368 6.06 32.67 -14.99
C ASP A 368 6.75 32.67 -13.63
N ARG A 369 8.08 32.54 -13.57
CA ARG A 369 8.91 32.58 -12.37
C ARG A 369 9.57 33.94 -12.11
N THR A 370 9.15 34.98 -12.82
CA THR A 370 9.67 36.36 -12.67
C THR A 370 8.57 37.26 -12.11
N GLU A 371 8.99 38.35 -11.46
CA GLU A 371 8.14 39.43 -10.99
C GLU A 371 8.22 40.64 -11.93
N SER A 372 7.14 41.43 -12.05
CA SER A 372 7.12 42.69 -12.80
C SER A 372 6.68 43.83 -11.89
N THR A 373 7.38 44.98 -11.98
CA THR A 373 7.07 46.18 -11.20
C THR A 373 5.87 46.98 -11.72
N VAL A 374 5.50 46.76 -12.97
CA VAL A 374 4.43 47.53 -13.65
C VAL A 374 3.28 46.65 -14.13
N GLY A 375 3.20 45.42 -13.64
CA GLY A 375 2.28 44.44 -14.17
C GLY A 375 2.75 43.89 -15.51
N GLY A 376 1.86 43.42 -16.33
CA GLY A 376 2.12 42.88 -17.66
C GLY A 376 1.89 41.38 -17.71
N ASP A 377 0.96 41.01 -18.58
CA ASP A 377 0.64 39.62 -18.86
C ASP A 377 1.78 38.95 -19.63
N ILE A 378 1.86 37.64 -19.50
CA ILE A 378 2.74 36.84 -20.33
C ILE A 378 2.02 36.60 -21.65
N ASP A 379 2.64 37.03 -22.77
CA ASP A 379 2.06 36.82 -24.09
C ASP A 379 2.14 35.34 -24.55
N GLY A 380 1.49 35.03 -25.67
CA GLY A 380 1.47 33.68 -26.23
C GLY A 380 2.83 33.19 -26.75
N GLU A 381 3.87 34.05 -26.80
CA GLU A 381 5.23 33.73 -27.18
C GLU A 381 6.17 33.57 -25.98
N GLY A 382 5.62 33.70 -24.74
CA GLY A 382 6.35 33.54 -23.47
C GLY A 382 7.23 34.76 -23.14
N PHE A 383 6.70 36.00 -23.27
CA PHE A 383 7.35 37.24 -22.84
C PHE A 383 6.44 38.02 -21.90
N ARG A 384 7.01 38.65 -20.88
CA ARG A 384 6.33 39.68 -20.10
C ARG A 384 6.42 41.02 -20.81
N THR A 385 5.29 41.66 -20.98
CA THR A 385 5.20 42.96 -21.64
C THR A 385 5.44 44.08 -20.64
N LEU A 386 6.39 44.98 -20.93
CA LEU A 386 6.58 46.26 -20.25
C LEU A 386 6.11 47.37 -21.19
N ALA A 387 4.88 47.85 -20.99
CA ALA A 387 4.26 48.94 -21.76
C ALA A 387 4.55 50.33 -21.13
N SER A 388 5.34 50.38 -20.08
CA SER A 388 5.84 51.60 -19.44
C SER A 388 7.16 51.29 -18.74
N THR A 389 7.89 52.35 -18.34
CA THR A 389 9.14 52.20 -17.57
C THR A 389 8.93 51.33 -16.34
N GLY A 390 9.68 50.25 -16.23
CA GLY A 390 9.56 49.24 -15.18
C GLY A 390 10.56 48.10 -15.37
N ALA A 391 10.49 47.06 -14.57
CA ALA A 391 11.44 45.95 -14.61
C ALA A 391 10.77 44.58 -14.42
N VAL A 392 11.31 43.59 -15.11
CA VAL A 392 11.05 42.15 -14.87
C VAL A 392 12.24 41.57 -14.13
N SER A 393 12.01 40.92 -13.00
CA SER A 393 13.05 40.49 -12.05
C SER A 393 12.94 39.01 -11.72
N ALA A 394 14.10 38.38 -11.47
CA ALA A 394 14.24 37.08 -10.88
C ALA A 394 15.13 37.16 -9.63
N THR A 395 14.82 36.41 -8.60
CA THR A 395 15.66 36.29 -7.38
C THR A 395 16.44 35.00 -7.44
N LEU A 396 17.75 35.09 -7.32
CA LEU A 396 18.71 33.97 -7.34
C LEU A 396 19.51 33.94 -6.05
N ALA A 397 19.69 32.73 -5.48
CA ALA A 397 20.71 32.47 -4.48
C ALA A 397 21.95 31.88 -5.15
N THR A 398 23.07 32.65 -5.19
CA THR A 398 24.35 32.18 -5.70
C THR A 398 25.09 31.37 -4.64
N ALA A 399 25.66 30.22 -5.04
CA ALA A 399 26.35 29.31 -4.11
C ALA A 399 27.77 29.78 -3.75
N ALA A 400 28.42 30.60 -4.57
CA ALA A 400 29.82 31.05 -4.41
C ALA A 400 30.06 32.40 -5.01
N ASP A 401 31.09 33.11 -4.51
CA ASP A 401 31.62 34.32 -5.13
C ASP A 401 32.26 33.99 -6.49
N GLY A 402 32.11 34.85 -7.49
CA GLY A 402 32.72 34.59 -8.78
C GLY A 402 32.17 35.43 -9.90
N LYS A 403 32.70 35.19 -11.12
CA LYS A 403 32.19 35.79 -12.34
C LYS A 403 31.02 34.96 -12.86
N TYR A 404 29.95 35.65 -13.20
CA TYR A 404 28.72 35.05 -13.76
C TYR A 404 28.40 35.73 -15.06
N LYS A 405 27.84 34.98 -16.02
CA LYS A 405 27.27 35.52 -17.24
C LYS A 405 25.75 35.58 -17.09
N ILE A 406 25.20 36.79 -17.24
CA ILE A 406 23.74 36.96 -17.25
C ILE A 406 23.26 37.10 -18.67
N ARG A 407 22.21 36.40 -19.05
CA ARG A 407 21.56 36.42 -20.34
C ARG A 407 20.08 36.76 -20.17
N ILE A 408 19.60 37.76 -20.88
CA ILE A 408 18.16 38.10 -20.90
C ILE A 408 17.63 37.96 -22.31
N ARG A 409 16.62 37.19 -22.51
CA ARG A 409 15.92 37.08 -23.78
C ARG A 409 14.94 38.25 -23.89
N ALA A 410 15.11 39.11 -24.89
CA ALA A 410 14.24 40.28 -25.05
C ALA A 410 13.92 40.56 -26.50
N GLN A 411 12.83 41.32 -26.73
CA GLN A 411 12.40 41.90 -27.98
C GLN A 411 11.66 43.21 -27.69
N ALA A 412 11.53 44.09 -28.70
CA ALA A 412 10.88 45.39 -28.53
C ALA A 412 10.03 45.80 -29.71
N THR A 413 9.18 46.79 -29.49
CA THR A 413 8.56 47.63 -30.53
C THR A 413 9.21 48.99 -30.56
N GLN A 414 9.08 49.66 -31.70
CA GLN A 414 9.75 50.96 -31.97
C GLN A 414 8.75 52.11 -31.91
N ALA A 415 9.15 53.20 -31.27
CA ALA A 415 8.50 54.52 -31.42
C ALA A 415 9.54 55.61 -31.49
N GLY A 416 9.43 56.53 -32.49
CA GLY A 416 10.42 57.55 -32.79
C GLY A 416 11.71 56.92 -33.38
N ASP A 417 12.83 57.62 -33.21
CA ASP A 417 14.13 57.34 -33.88
C ASP A 417 15.09 56.53 -32.96
N GLU A 418 14.81 56.49 -31.66
CA GLU A 418 15.61 55.68 -30.70
C GLU A 418 15.10 54.26 -30.54
N GLU A 419 16.00 53.32 -30.40
CA GLU A 419 15.66 51.97 -30.02
C GLU A 419 15.23 51.84 -28.54
N ALA A 420 14.55 50.77 -28.16
CA ALA A 420 14.22 50.49 -26.77
C ALA A 420 15.51 50.23 -25.96
N LYS A 421 15.63 50.80 -24.76
CA LYS A 421 16.77 50.59 -23.86
C LYS A 421 16.38 49.71 -22.72
N MET A 422 17.12 48.61 -22.59
CA MET A 422 16.98 47.66 -21.48
C MET A 422 18.20 47.73 -20.58
N ALA A 423 18.03 48.07 -19.30
CA ALA A 423 19.09 47.96 -18.32
C ALA A 423 19.12 46.59 -17.67
N LEU A 424 20.27 45.96 -17.62
CA LEU A 424 20.54 44.90 -16.67
C LEU A 424 20.77 45.52 -15.30
N GLN A 425 19.95 45.16 -14.34
CA GLN A 425 20.10 45.62 -12.95
C GLN A 425 20.35 44.41 -12.01
N ILE A 426 21.23 44.61 -11.06
CA ILE A 426 21.50 43.67 -9.96
C ILE A 426 21.22 44.42 -8.66
N ASP A 427 20.35 43.85 -7.82
CA ASP A 427 19.92 44.41 -6.53
C ASP A 427 19.43 45.88 -6.64
N GLY A 428 18.91 46.26 -7.83
CA GLY A 428 18.39 47.59 -8.15
C GLY A 428 19.40 48.54 -8.78
N GLU A 429 20.68 48.19 -8.85
CA GLU A 429 21.73 49.02 -9.49
C GLU A 429 21.91 48.60 -10.96
N THR A 430 21.99 49.57 -11.88
CA THR A 430 22.23 49.32 -13.30
C THR A 430 23.70 48.99 -13.54
N VAL A 431 23.98 47.78 -14.04
CA VAL A 431 25.32 47.28 -14.34
C VAL A 431 25.63 47.35 -15.84
N HIS A 432 24.64 47.33 -16.69
CA HIS A 432 24.80 47.46 -18.16
C HIS A 432 23.50 47.87 -18.85
N GLU A 433 23.60 48.60 -19.98
CA GLU A 433 22.48 48.99 -20.82
C GLU A 433 22.58 48.36 -22.19
N PHE A 434 21.47 47.82 -22.71
CA PHE A 434 21.34 47.20 -24.02
C PHE A 434 20.39 48.02 -24.89
N GLU A 435 20.69 48.14 -26.19
CA GLU A 435 19.76 48.63 -27.21
C GLU A 435 19.01 47.44 -27.81
N VAL A 436 17.69 47.40 -27.61
CA VAL A 436 16.82 46.29 -28.07
C VAL A 436 16.09 46.77 -29.33
N LYS A 437 16.47 46.23 -30.49
CA LYS A 437 15.90 46.62 -31.79
C LYS A 437 14.41 46.36 -31.89
N GLY A 438 13.67 47.37 -32.38
CA GLY A 438 12.22 47.41 -32.42
C GLY A 438 11.57 46.55 -33.53
N HIS A 439 12.00 45.28 -33.71
CA HIS A 439 11.51 44.43 -34.80
C HIS A 439 10.67 43.22 -34.35
N ARG A 440 10.32 43.15 -33.07
CA ARG A 440 9.67 41.95 -32.48
C ARG A 440 10.39 40.64 -32.83
N LYS A 441 11.72 40.69 -32.97
CA LYS A 441 12.58 39.52 -33.11
C LYS A 441 13.35 39.34 -31.80
N SER A 442 13.09 38.27 -31.11
CA SER A 442 13.78 38.00 -29.87
C SER A 442 15.25 37.69 -30.06
N ASN A 443 16.10 38.27 -29.19
CA ASN A 443 17.52 38.01 -29.10
C ASN A 443 17.91 37.80 -27.64
N TRP A 444 19.07 37.16 -27.46
CA TRP A 444 19.72 37.09 -26.17
C TRP A 444 20.66 38.30 -26.00
N PHE A 445 20.56 38.97 -24.86
CA PHE A 445 21.43 40.05 -24.43
C PHE A 445 22.23 39.57 -23.25
N GLU A 446 23.56 39.57 -23.35
CA GLU A 446 24.45 38.96 -22.37
C GLU A 446 25.49 39.93 -21.85
N HIS A 447 25.80 39.78 -20.54
CA HIS A 447 26.82 40.60 -19.86
C HIS A 447 27.46 39.77 -18.73
N ASP A 448 28.78 39.91 -18.59
CA ASP A 448 29.55 39.28 -17.54
C ASP A 448 29.59 40.17 -16.30
N VAL A 449 29.27 39.60 -15.11
CA VAL A 449 29.19 40.30 -13.84
C VAL A 449 29.94 39.54 -12.75
N THR A 450 30.37 40.20 -11.70
CA THR A 450 30.89 39.55 -10.48
C THR A 450 29.81 39.60 -9.40
N LEU A 451 29.41 38.43 -8.93
CA LEU A 451 28.45 38.29 -7.83
C LEU A 451 29.13 37.66 -6.61
N ALA A 452 28.74 38.12 -5.44
CA ALA A 452 29.07 37.42 -4.20
C ALA A 452 28.15 36.22 -3.96
N SER A 453 28.50 35.34 -3.06
CA SER A 453 27.55 34.31 -2.56
C SER A 453 26.44 35.00 -1.79
N GLY A 454 25.20 34.59 -2.06
CA GLY A 454 24.02 35.18 -1.41
C GLY A 454 22.85 35.36 -2.33
N SER A 455 21.84 36.09 -1.87
CA SER A 455 20.61 36.35 -2.65
C SER A 455 20.77 37.59 -3.49
N HIS A 456 20.56 37.49 -4.79
CA HIS A 456 20.63 38.61 -5.74
C HIS A 456 19.32 38.72 -6.53
N LYS A 457 18.87 39.97 -6.75
CA LYS A 457 17.74 40.27 -7.60
C LYS A 457 18.24 40.73 -8.96
N ILE A 458 18.06 39.88 -9.97
CA ILE A 458 18.48 40.17 -11.37
C ILE A 458 17.28 40.69 -12.15
N SER A 459 17.43 41.85 -12.83
CA SER A 459 16.32 42.49 -13.52
C SER A 459 16.70 42.95 -14.94
N GLY A 460 15.73 42.81 -15.87
CA GLY A 460 15.71 43.50 -17.13
C GLY A 460 14.75 44.71 -17.04
N ALA A 461 15.31 45.92 -16.97
CA ALA A 461 14.53 47.15 -16.73
C ALA A 461 14.35 47.93 -18.07
N PHE A 462 13.13 48.38 -18.35
CA PHE A 462 12.81 49.21 -19.48
C PHE A 462 13.00 50.70 -19.11
N LEU A 463 13.85 51.44 -19.84
CA LEU A 463 14.28 52.77 -19.43
C LEU A 463 13.61 53.93 -20.22
N ASN A 464 13.28 53.75 -21.49
CA ASN A 464 12.91 54.81 -22.40
C ASN A 464 11.58 54.57 -23.10
N ASP A 465 10.53 54.39 -22.30
CA ASP A 465 9.17 54.33 -22.82
C ASP A 465 8.80 55.55 -23.63
N LYS A 466 8.11 55.36 -24.75
CA LYS A 466 7.62 56.44 -25.63
C LYS A 466 6.34 56.05 -26.33
N TYR A 467 5.34 56.91 -26.21
CA TYR A 467 4.11 56.86 -26.99
C TYR A 467 4.03 58.05 -27.92
N ASP A 468 3.93 57.81 -29.24
CA ASP A 468 3.83 58.82 -30.29
C ASP A 468 2.54 58.63 -31.10
N PRO A 469 1.41 59.20 -30.67
CA PRO A 469 0.13 59.02 -31.33
C PRO A 469 0.07 59.64 -32.76
N GLU A 470 0.95 60.58 -33.10
CA GLU A 470 1.00 61.29 -34.42
C GLU A 470 1.84 60.55 -35.47
N ALA A 471 2.53 59.46 -35.06
CA ALA A 471 3.34 58.72 -36.04
C ALA A 471 2.43 58.14 -37.14
N GLU A 472 2.85 58.33 -38.42
CA GLU A 472 2.08 57.82 -39.57
C GLU A 472 1.97 56.28 -39.59
N ASP A 473 3.06 55.57 -39.26
CA ASP A 473 3.04 54.14 -39.13
C ASP A 473 2.54 53.74 -37.73
N ARG A 474 1.38 53.16 -37.67
CA ARG A 474 0.78 52.67 -36.42
C ARG A 474 1.68 51.72 -35.63
N ARG A 475 2.60 51.00 -36.31
CA ARG A 475 3.55 50.10 -35.68
C ARG A 475 4.69 50.83 -34.95
N ARG A 476 4.87 52.13 -35.22
CA ARG A 476 5.90 52.96 -34.61
C ARG A 476 5.32 53.98 -33.62
N ARG A 477 4.09 53.75 -33.15
CA ARG A 477 3.43 54.64 -32.18
C ARG A 477 3.79 54.34 -30.73
N ASP A 478 4.18 53.10 -30.45
CA ASP A 478 4.37 52.62 -29.07
C ASP A 478 5.66 51.84 -28.95
N ARG A 479 6.52 52.24 -28.02
CA ARG A 479 7.76 51.60 -27.72
C ARG A 479 7.55 50.76 -26.46
N ASN A 480 7.53 49.46 -26.60
CA ASN A 480 7.34 48.50 -25.52
C ASN A 480 8.55 47.54 -25.48
N LEU A 481 8.92 47.10 -24.28
CA LEU A 481 9.93 46.07 -24.09
C LEU A 481 9.23 44.76 -23.66
N TYR A 482 9.66 43.67 -24.26
CA TYR A 482 9.18 42.33 -23.96
C TYR A 482 10.33 41.50 -23.40
N VAL A 483 10.25 41.10 -22.15
CA VAL A 483 11.30 40.34 -21.46
C VAL A 483 10.86 38.89 -21.31
N GLY A 484 11.66 37.98 -21.86
CA GLY A 484 11.49 36.54 -21.79
C GLY A 484 12.28 35.91 -20.63
N THR A 485 12.95 34.79 -20.93
CA THR A 485 13.77 34.05 -19.97
C THR A 485 14.98 34.87 -19.51
N ILE A 486 15.26 34.85 -18.20
CA ILE A 486 16.49 35.33 -17.59
C ILE A 486 17.34 34.11 -17.23
N GLU A 487 18.59 34.05 -17.72
CA GLU A 487 19.56 33.03 -17.37
C GLU A 487 20.77 33.62 -16.67
N VAL A 488 21.23 32.92 -15.61
CA VAL A 488 22.50 33.26 -14.94
C VAL A 488 23.37 32.01 -14.96
N ILE A 489 24.56 32.12 -15.53
CA ILE A 489 25.51 31.02 -15.74
C ILE A 489 26.79 31.35 -14.97
N GLY A 490 27.18 30.48 -14.09
CA GLY A 490 28.40 30.66 -13.30
C GLY A 490 28.44 29.94 -11.96
N PRO A 491 29.51 30.18 -11.19
CA PRO A 491 30.65 31.05 -11.50
C PRO A 491 31.55 30.49 -12.63
N GLU A 492 32.27 31.40 -13.32
CA GLU A 492 33.27 31.01 -14.32
C GLU A 492 34.37 30.16 -13.67
N GLY A 493 34.74 29.06 -14.31
CA GLY A 493 35.69 28.09 -13.74
C GLY A 493 35.07 27.09 -12.73
N GLY A 494 33.74 27.16 -12.56
CA GLY A 494 33.02 26.28 -11.65
C GLY A 494 33.06 26.75 -10.20
N SER A 495 32.40 25.98 -9.34
CA SER A 495 32.36 26.20 -7.89
C SER A 495 32.64 24.90 -7.14
N GLU A 496 32.94 24.97 -5.87
CA GLU A 496 32.91 23.77 -5.04
C GLU A 496 31.51 23.15 -5.03
N PRO A 497 31.40 21.81 -5.09
CA PRO A 497 30.13 21.14 -5.10
C PRO A 497 29.28 21.41 -3.85
N ALA A 498 28.12 22.01 -4.04
CA ALA A 498 27.13 22.25 -3.01
C ALA A 498 26.03 21.16 -3.03
N TRP A 499 26.45 19.90 -2.94
CA TRP A 499 25.53 18.78 -2.93
C TRP A 499 24.61 18.79 -1.71
N HIS A 500 23.33 18.42 -1.89
CA HIS A 500 22.41 18.24 -0.77
C HIS A 500 22.81 17.05 0.12
N GLU A 501 22.26 16.98 1.32
CA GLU A 501 22.64 16.00 2.35
C GLU A 501 22.46 14.54 1.85
N THR A 502 21.35 14.25 1.19
CA THR A 502 21.06 12.90 0.66
C THR A 502 22.15 12.45 -0.32
N HIS A 503 22.56 13.32 -1.25
CA HIS A 503 23.66 13.02 -2.18
C HIS A 503 24.95 12.66 -1.43
N ARG A 504 25.37 13.51 -0.46
CA ARG A 504 26.59 13.28 0.33
C ARG A 504 26.55 11.98 1.13
N ARG A 505 25.35 11.59 1.59
CA ARG A 505 25.16 10.34 2.34
C ARG A 505 25.42 9.11 1.48
N PHE A 506 25.07 9.13 0.20
CA PHE A 506 25.18 7.96 -0.67
C PHE A 506 26.46 7.97 -1.51
N VAL A 507 26.88 9.10 -2.08
CA VAL A 507 28.09 9.20 -2.90
C VAL A 507 29.30 9.46 -1.98
N THR A 508 29.74 8.42 -1.30
CA THR A 508 30.82 8.48 -0.30
C THR A 508 32.23 8.32 -0.89
N VAL A 509 32.33 7.78 -2.11
CA VAL A 509 33.60 7.50 -2.81
C VAL A 509 33.53 8.04 -4.23
N ARG A 510 34.61 8.69 -4.68
CA ARG A 510 34.73 9.26 -6.02
C ARG A 510 35.96 8.72 -6.74
N PRO A 511 35.95 8.68 -8.08
CA PRO A 511 37.15 8.39 -8.85
C PRO A 511 38.30 9.33 -8.52
N SER A 512 39.52 8.81 -8.56
CA SER A 512 40.78 9.55 -8.37
C SER A 512 41.92 8.87 -9.14
N ASP A 513 43.11 9.40 -9.08
CA ASP A 513 44.32 8.79 -9.70
C ASP A 513 44.55 7.36 -9.21
N SER A 514 44.04 6.99 -8.02
CA SER A 514 44.21 5.67 -7.38
C SER A 514 42.96 4.79 -7.41
N ILE A 515 41.79 5.34 -7.76
CA ILE A 515 40.51 4.60 -7.75
C ILE A 515 39.80 4.83 -9.10
N THR A 516 39.59 3.75 -9.83
CA THR A 516 38.88 3.82 -11.13
C THR A 516 37.43 4.18 -10.93
N VAL A 517 36.77 4.69 -11.99
CA VAL A 517 35.33 4.97 -12.01
C VAL A 517 34.53 3.74 -11.57
N LYS A 518 34.89 2.57 -12.12
CA LYS A 518 34.20 1.31 -11.81
C LYS A 518 34.40 0.88 -10.36
N ASP A 519 35.59 1.05 -9.77
CA ASP A 519 35.84 0.68 -8.38
C ASP A 519 35.13 1.63 -7.42
N ALA A 520 35.12 2.94 -7.68
CA ALA A 520 34.39 3.92 -6.91
C ALA A 520 32.89 3.63 -6.96
N ALA A 521 32.34 3.40 -8.17
CA ALA A 521 30.94 3.05 -8.36
C ALA A 521 30.56 1.76 -7.63
N SER A 522 31.42 0.74 -7.66
CA SER A 522 31.20 -0.53 -6.95
C SER A 522 31.06 -0.33 -5.44
N GLN A 523 31.90 0.54 -4.85
CA GLN A 523 31.86 0.85 -3.42
C GLN A 523 30.60 1.63 -3.04
N VAL A 524 30.15 2.57 -3.87
CA VAL A 524 28.92 3.35 -3.66
C VAL A 524 27.67 2.49 -3.82
N LEU A 525 27.60 1.67 -4.87
CA LEU A 525 26.40 0.93 -5.22
C LEU A 525 26.17 -0.32 -4.38
N ARG A 526 27.21 -0.99 -3.91
CA ARG A 526 27.08 -2.25 -3.15
C ARG A 526 26.15 -2.12 -1.94
N PRO A 527 26.28 -1.15 -1.01
CA PRO A 527 25.38 -1.01 0.13
C PRO A 527 23.94 -0.64 -0.30
N ILE A 528 23.76 0.13 -1.38
CA ILE A 528 22.47 0.49 -1.93
C ILE A 528 21.77 -0.76 -2.47
N LEU A 529 22.45 -1.54 -3.30
CA LEU A 529 21.92 -2.77 -3.90
C LEU A 529 21.63 -3.84 -2.84
N TYR A 530 22.47 -3.97 -1.80
CA TYR A 530 22.26 -4.90 -0.69
C TYR A 530 20.93 -4.63 0.03
N ARG A 531 20.67 -3.37 0.34
CA ARG A 531 19.40 -2.94 0.98
C ARG A 531 18.22 -3.03 0.01
N ALA A 532 18.39 -2.55 -1.23
CA ALA A 532 17.33 -2.56 -2.24
C ALA A 532 16.87 -3.97 -2.61
N PHE A 533 17.79 -4.92 -2.73
CA PHE A 533 17.49 -6.31 -3.10
C PHE A 533 17.32 -7.23 -1.88
N ARG A 534 17.52 -6.69 -0.66
CA ARG A 534 17.22 -7.36 0.63
C ARG A 534 17.98 -8.69 0.80
N ARG A 535 19.16 -8.80 0.19
CA ARG A 535 20.02 -9.98 0.19
C ARG A 535 21.47 -9.64 -0.09
N PRO A 536 22.42 -10.53 0.23
CA PRO A 536 23.80 -10.39 -0.24
C PRO A 536 23.87 -10.26 -1.76
N ILE A 537 24.75 -9.38 -2.24
CA ILE A 537 24.92 -9.10 -3.67
C ILE A 537 26.24 -9.70 -4.13
N ALA A 538 26.18 -10.50 -5.19
CA ALA A 538 27.38 -11.08 -5.80
C ALA A 538 28.21 -10.00 -6.51
N ASP A 539 29.54 -10.17 -6.55
CA ASP A 539 30.46 -9.22 -7.20
C ASP A 539 30.09 -8.98 -8.67
N ALA A 540 29.66 -10.01 -9.38
CA ALA A 540 29.24 -9.91 -10.78
C ALA A 540 27.97 -9.03 -10.94
N GLU A 541 27.07 -9.01 -9.96
CA GLU A 541 25.89 -8.13 -9.98
C GLU A 541 26.30 -6.67 -9.77
N VAL A 542 27.12 -6.39 -8.75
CA VAL A 542 27.65 -5.03 -8.51
C VAL A 542 28.42 -4.53 -9.73
N THR A 543 29.25 -5.39 -10.33
CA THR A 543 30.04 -5.08 -11.53
C THR A 543 29.16 -4.60 -12.68
N ARG A 544 28.01 -5.25 -12.93
CA ARG A 544 27.08 -4.82 -14.01
C ARG A 544 26.55 -3.40 -13.82
N PHE A 545 26.22 -3.03 -12.60
CA PHE A 545 25.76 -1.66 -12.29
C PHE A 545 26.93 -0.66 -12.33
N ALA A 546 28.12 -1.04 -11.87
CA ALA A 546 29.30 -0.20 -11.95
C ALA A 546 29.78 0.02 -13.40
N GLU A 547 29.65 -0.98 -14.28
CA GLU A 547 29.90 -0.83 -15.73
C GLU A 547 28.96 0.15 -16.39
N LEU A 548 27.70 0.25 -15.94
CA LEU A 548 26.77 1.25 -16.42
C LEU A 548 27.24 2.68 -16.06
N VAL A 549 27.78 2.88 -14.85
CA VAL A 549 28.38 4.15 -14.44
C VAL A 549 29.62 4.46 -15.29
N ASP A 550 30.54 3.48 -15.43
CA ASP A 550 31.78 3.62 -16.18
C ASP A 550 31.50 4.02 -17.65
N ARG A 551 30.53 3.38 -18.30
CA ARG A 551 30.11 3.72 -19.65
C ARG A 551 29.55 5.13 -19.78
N ASN A 552 28.74 5.60 -18.80
CA ASN A 552 28.25 6.97 -18.81
C ASN A 552 29.41 7.98 -18.77
N VAL A 553 30.45 7.72 -17.99
CA VAL A 553 31.61 8.61 -17.88
C VAL A 553 32.54 8.50 -19.11
N THR A 554 32.85 7.28 -19.55
CA THR A 554 33.90 7.05 -20.57
C THR A 554 33.38 7.18 -22.01
N GLU A 555 32.16 6.65 -22.31
CA GLU A 555 31.60 6.65 -23.66
C GLU A 555 30.76 7.89 -23.92
N PHE A 556 29.90 8.30 -22.94
CA PHE A 556 28.98 9.43 -23.11
C PHE A 556 29.50 10.74 -22.54
N GLN A 557 30.65 10.73 -21.85
CA GLN A 557 31.32 11.91 -21.25
C GLN A 557 30.42 12.67 -20.25
N GLU A 558 29.55 11.94 -19.57
CA GLU A 558 28.72 12.46 -18.49
C GLU A 558 29.52 12.49 -17.16
N THR A 559 28.97 13.19 -16.16
CA THR A 559 29.59 13.21 -14.84
C THR A 559 29.49 11.87 -14.13
N TYR A 560 30.38 11.60 -13.16
CA TYR A 560 30.28 10.42 -12.30
C TYR A 560 28.95 10.35 -11.56
N ASP A 561 28.47 11.50 -11.08
CA ASP A 561 27.18 11.59 -10.38
C ASP A 561 26.00 11.24 -11.27
N TYR A 562 26.05 11.67 -12.53
CA TYR A 562 25.04 11.25 -13.52
C TYR A 562 25.08 9.72 -13.76
N GLY A 563 26.26 9.13 -13.81
CA GLY A 563 26.40 7.68 -13.89
C GLY A 563 25.76 6.95 -12.69
N ILE A 564 26.00 7.43 -11.45
CA ILE A 564 25.38 6.87 -10.24
C ILE A 564 23.85 7.04 -10.26
N TYR A 565 23.36 8.21 -10.70
CA TYR A 565 21.93 8.47 -10.89
C TYR A 565 21.30 7.43 -11.85
N VAL A 566 21.90 7.16 -12.99
CA VAL A 566 21.42 6.16 -13.95
C VAL A 566 21.47 4.74 -13.36
N ALA A 567 22.50 4.41 -12.59
CA ALA A 567 22.63 3.10 -11.93
C ALA A 567 21.54 2.89 -10.85
N ILE A 568 21.18 3.93 -10.10
CA ILE A 568 20.06 3.87 -9.14
C ILE A 568 18.73 3.66 -9.86
N GLN A 569 18.46 4.38 -10.97
CA GLN A 569 17.26 4.14 -11.78
C GLN A 569 17.19 2.68 -12.24
N ALA A 570 18.30 2.14 -12.77
CA ALA A 570 18.36 0.76 -13.21
C ALA A 570 18.08 -0.23 -12.07
N ALA A 571 18.58 0.06 -10.86
CA ALA A 571 18.31 -0.77 -9.69
C ALA A 571 16.81 -0.75 -9.29
N LEU A 572 16.17 0.41 -9.33
CA LEU A 572 14.76 0.58 -8.92
C LEU A 572 13.75 -0.03 -9.90
N VAL A 573 14.14 -0.25 -11.17
CA VAL A 573 13.29 -0.97 -12.14
C VAL A 573 13.68 -2.45 -12.29
N SER A 574 14.68 -2.90 -11.53
CA SER A 574 15.10 -4.32 -11.54
C SER A 574 14.04 -5.21 -10.92
N PRO A 575 13.81 -6.43 -11.47
CA PRO A 575 12.99 -7.44 -10.81
C PRO A 575 13.43 -7.78 -9.39
N ASP A 576 14.71 -7.64 -9.06
CA ASP A 576 15.23 -7.87 -7.70
C ASP A 576 14.77 -6.81 -6.70
N PHE A 577 14.45 -5.60 -7.15
CA PHE A 577 13.82 -4.57 -6.33
C PHE A 577 12.31 -4.71 -6.30
N LEU A 578 11.67 -4.81 -7.49
CA LEU A 578 10.21 -4.78 -7.65
C LEU A 578 9.51 -6.01 -7.06
N PHE A 579 10.21 -7.16 -6.94
CA PHE A 579 9.65 -8.40 -6.44
C PHE A 579 10.38 -8.89 -5.19
N ARG A 580 9.64 -9.49 -4.29
CA ARG A 580 10.19 -10.26 -3.16
C ARG A 580 10.56 -11.65 -3.66
N LYS A 581 11.80 -11.80 -4.14
CA LYS A 581 12.26 -13.05 -4.74
C LYS A 581 12.69 -14.05 -3.68
N GLU A 582 12.24 -15.27 -3.82
CA GLU A 582 12.65 -16.41 -3.03
C GLU A 582 13.10 -17.52 -3.98
N ALA A 583 14.22 -18.16 -3.70
CA ALA A 583 14.72 -19.22 -4.56
C ALA A 583 13.83 -20.47 -4.48
N ASP A 584 13.67 -21.18 -5.59
CA ASP A 584 12.99 -22.48 -5.58
C ASP A 584 13.86 -23.57 -4.92
N PRO A 585 13.26 -24.67 -4.45
CA PRO A 585 14.00 -25.83 -3.95
C PRO A 585 14.95 -26.39 -5.00
N ASP A 586 16.16 -26.80 -4.57
CA ASP A 586 17.19 -27.37 -5.44
C ASP A 586 16.83 -28.80 -5.90
N GLY A 587 17.31 -29.16 -7.08
CA GLY A 587 17.17 -30.52 -7.65
C GLY A 587 15.72 -30.97 -7.69
N ASP A 588 15.44 -32.21 -7.19
CA ASP A 588 14.09 -32.80 -7.17
C ASP A 588 13.30 -32.51 -5.89
N ALA A 589 13.85 -31.69 -4.97
CA ALA A 589 13.15 -31.34 -3.74
C ALA A 589 11.84 -30.61 -4.05
N THR A 590 10.76 -30.97 -3.35
CA THR A 590 9.45 -30.34 -3.52
C THR A 590 9.31 -29.08 -2.67
N GLU A 591 10.06 -28.98 -1.58
CA GLU A 591 10.07 -27.84 -0.65
C GLU A 591 11.44 -27.63 -0.02
N ARG A 592 11.69 -26.44 0.50
CA ARG A 592 12.87 -26.08 1.29
C ARG A 592 12.53 -25.10 2.41
N LYS A 593 13.36 -25.05 3.43
CA LYS A 593 13.35 -23.97 4.41
C LYS A 593 13.88 -22.67 3.75
N LEU A 594 13.23 -21.54 4.04
CA LEU A 594 13.72 -20.23 3.64
C LEU A 594 15.07 -19.92 4.31
N ASN A 595 15.88 -19.10 3.67
CA ASN A 595 17.07 -18.56 4.32
C ASN A 595 16.71 -17.34 5.20
N GLU A 596 17.67 -16.88 6.00
CA GLU A 596 17.47 -15.81 6.99
C GLU A 596 17.04 -14.47 6.34
N TYR A 597 17.56 -14.14 5.17
CA TYR A 597 17.20 -12.91 4.44
C TYR A 597 15.79 -12.97 3.86
N GLU A 598 15.37 -14.14 3.37
CA GLU A 598 14.02 -14.36 2.88
C GLU A 598 12.99 -14.24 4.02
N VAL A 599 13.31 -14.79 5.21
CA VAL A 599 12.48 -14.66 6.39
C VAL A 599 12.47 -13.23 6.92
N ALA A 600 13.61 -12.54 6.96
CA ALA A 600 13.69 -11.13 7.32
C ALA A 600 12.80 -10.26 6.40
N SER A 601 12.84 -10.55 5.09
CA SER A 601 11.99 -9.88 4.09
C SER A 601 10.50 -10.19 4.32
N ARG A 602 10.10 -11.45 4.51
CA ARG A 602 8.71 -11.81 4.81
C ARG A 602 8.20 -11.11 6.06
N LEU A 603 9.00 -11.13 7.14
CA LEU A 603 8.65 -10.54 8.43
C LEU A 603 8.48 -9.02 8.33
N SER A 604 9.39 -8.32 7.66
CA SER A 604 9.32 -6.86 7.54
C SER A 604 8.16 -6.39 6.66
N TYR A 605 7.92 -7.03 5.52
CA TYR A 605 6.77 -6.71 4.69
C TYR A 605 5.43 -7.08 5.34
N PHE A 606 5.39 -8.14 6.14
CA PHE A 606 4.21 -8.49 6.92
C PHE A 606 3.88 -7.43 7.97
N LEU A 607 4.84 -7.02 8.81
CA LEU A 607 4.58 -6.14 9.95
C LEU A 607 4.67 -4.65 9.62
N TRP A 608 5.53 -4.26 8.66
CA TRP A 608 5.84 -2.86 8.33
C TRP A 608 5.45 -2.46 6.91
N SER A 609 5.05 -3.42 6.06
CA SER A 609 4.86 -3.21 4.61
C SER A 609 6.07 -2.49 3.99
N SER A 610 7.28 -2.83 4.42
CA SER A 610 8.54 -2.22 4.00
C SER A 610 9.70 -3.21 4.07
N MET A 611 10.87 -2.79 3.57
CA MET A 611 12.09 -3.58 3.59
C MET A 611 12.60 -3.84 5.02
N PRO A 612 13.42 -4.91 5.22
CA PRO A 612 14.09 -5.16 6.49
C PRO A 612 15.00 -3.98 6.88
N ASP A 613 15.05 -3.65 8.17
CA ASP A 613 16.01 -2.71 8.72
C ASP A 613 17.40 -3.33 8.91
N ASP A 614 18.35 -2.52 9.31
CA ASP A 614 19.75 -2.95 9.47
C ASP A 614 19.88 -4.00 10.59
N GLU A 615 19.04 -3.98 11.64
CA GLU A 615 19.06 -4.97 12.71
C GLU A 615 18.61 -6.35 12.21
N LEU A 616 17.53 -6.43 11.45
CA LEU A 616 17.08 -7.68 10.83
C LEU A 616 18.11 -8.23 9.84
N LEU A 617 18.69 -7.33 9.00
CA LEU A 617 19.70 -7.72 8.03
C LEU A 617 20.98 -8.25 8.71
N GLN A 618 21.41 -7.63 9.83
CA GLN A 618 22.56 -8.11 10.62
C GLN A 618 22.29 -9.46 11.28
N LEU A 619 21.07 -9.69 11.80
CA LEU A 619 20.71 -11.01 12.33
C LEU A 619 20.73 -12.07 11.25
N ALA A 620 20.25 -11.75 10.04
CA ALA A 620 20.29 -12.65 8.89
C ALA A 620 21.73 -12.94 8.43
N GLU A 621 22.60 -11.93 8.37
CA GLU A 621 24.00 -12.05 8.01
C GLU A 621 24.75 -12.97 8.99
N ASN A 622 24.48 -12.81 10.28
CA ASN A 622 25.08 -13.61 11.35
C ASN A 622 24.40 -14.99 11.54
N LYS A 623 23.41 -15.34 10.73
CA LYS A 623 22.62 -16.58 10.80
C LYS A 623 22.01 -16.82 12.19
N ARG A 624 21.44 -15.76 12.77
CA ARG A 624 20.85 -15.79 14.11
C ARG A 624 19.36 -15.51 14.15
N LEU A 625 18.74 -15.19 13.00
CA LEU A 625 17.31 -14.87 12.97
C LEU A 625 16.44 -16.09 13.30
N PHE A 626 16.93 -17.31 13.09
CA PHE A 626 16.22 -18.55 13.44
C PHE A 626 16.39 -18.98 14.90
N ASP A 627 17.14 -18.25 15.73
CA ASP A 627 17.12 -18.43 17.18
C ASP A 627 15.73 -18.03 17.70
N PRO A 628 14.97 -18.94 18.34
CA PRO A 628 13.58 -18.67 18.74
C PRO A 628 13.44 -17.46 19.67
N ALA A 629 14.39 -17.26 20.58
CA ALA A 629 14.35 -16.13 21.51
C ALA A 629 14.62 -14.79 20.80
N LEU A 630 15.52 -14.79 19.82
CA LEU A 630 15.81 -13.59 19.03
C LEU A 630 14.67 -13.29 18.05
N LEU A 631 14.11 -14.30 17.41
CA LEU A 631 12.96 -14.11 16.52
C LEU A 631 11.77 -13.52 17.29
N GLN A 632 11.47 -14.05 18.49
CA GLN A 632 10.42 -13.49 19.35
C GLN A 632 10.75 -12.02 19.72
N ALA A 633 11.98 -11.74 20.14
CA ALA A 633 12.39 -10.37 20.48
C ALA A 633 12.26 -9.42 19.29
N GLN A 634 12.57 -9.87 18.05
CA GLN A 634 12.35 -9.07 16.85
C GLN A 634 10.88 -8.83 16.57
N ILE A 635 10.02 -9.81 16.71
CA ILE A 635 8.55 -9.66 16.56
C ILE A 635 8.05 -8.59 17.55
N GLU A 636 8.43 -8.70 18.83
CA GLU A 636 8.02 -7.74 19.86
C GLU A 636 8.54 -6.33 19.56
N ARG A 637 9.82 -6.18 19.21
CA ARG A 637 10.41 -4.91 18.79
C ARG A 637 9.65 -4.28 17.63
N MET A 638 9.40 -5.06 16.59
CA MET A 638 8.76 -4.60 15.36
C MET A 638 7.30 -4.18 15.57
N LEU A 639 6.57 -4.86 16.47
CA LEU A 639 5.20 -4.48 16.82
C LEU A 639 5.13 -3.17 17.65
N HIS A 640 6.17 -2.85 18.41
CA HIS A 640 6.27 -1.58 19.16
C HIS A 640 6.77 -0.40 18.30
N ASP A 641 7.40 -0.66 17.18
CA ASP A 641 7.91 0.36 16.26
C ASP A 641 6.75 1.15 15.60
N ASP A 642 6.99 2.42 15.27
CA ASP A 642 6.00 3.25 14.57
C ASP A 642 5.67 2.73 13.17
N LYS A 643 6.57 1.99 12.52
CA LYS A 643 6.32 1.32 11.24
C LYS A 643 5.20 0.27 11.34
N ALA A 644 4.93 -0.29 12.52
CA ALA A 644 3.81 -1.21 12.75
C ALA A 644 2.43 -0.55 12.50
N ASN A 645 2.35 0.79 12.44
CA ASN A 645 1.15 1.48 11.99
C ASN A 645 0.77 1.08 10.54
N ALA A 646 1.68 0.48 9.78
CA ALA A 646 1.38 -0.12 8.48
C ALA A 646 0.35 -1.24 8.57
N LEU A 647 0.32 -2.03 9.67
CA LEU A 647 -0.71 -3.05 9.89
C LEU A 647 -2.12 -2.45 9.95
N SER A 648 -2.30 -1.33 10.64
CA SER A 648 -3.63 -0.68 10.68
C SER A 648 -4.04 -0.12 9.31
N ARG A 649 -3.10 0.47 8.57
CA ARG A 649 -3.37 1.09 7.27
C ARG A 649 -3.56 0.07 6.15
N ASN A 650 -2.84 -1.05 6.18
CA ASN A 650 -2.82 -2.02 5.09
C ASN A 650 -3.58 -3.31 5.42
N PHE A 651 -3.44 -3.89 6.63
CA PHE A 651 -4.20 -5.06 7.02
C PHE A 651 -5.59 -4.68 7.56
N ALA A 652 -5.66 -3.93 8.67
CA ALA A 652 -6.94 -3.67 9.34
C ALA A 652 -7.92 -2.87 8.47
N SER A 653 -7.43 -1.88 7.72
CA SER A 653 -8.28 -1.08 6.84
C SER A 653 -8.93 -1.90 5.73
N GLN A 654 -8.30 -2.98 5.28
CA GLN A 654 -8.85 -3.91 4.30
C GLN A 654 -9.71 -4.99 4.96
N TRP A 655 -9.24 -5.61 6.05
CA TRP A 655 -10.04 -6.57 6.82
C TRP A 655 -11.39 -6.00 7.24
N LEU A 656 -11.44 -4.76 7.74
CA LEU A 656 -12.66 -4.08 8.17
C LEU A 656 -13.37 -3.31 7.05
N ASN A 657 -12.85 -3.35 5.82
CA ASN A 657 -13.34 -2.60 4.65
C ASN A 657 -13.31 -1.06 4.82
N LEU A 658 -12.48 -0.51 5.71
CA LEU A 658 -12.43 0.93 6.02
C LEU A 658 -12.01 1.80 4.83
N ARG A 659 -11.28 1.24 3.86
CA ARG A 659 -10.91 1.96 2.63
C ARG A 659 -12.13 2.43 1.85
N ASN A 660 -13.22 1.66 1.86
CA ASN A 660 -14.47 1.99 1.17
C ASN A 660 -15.26 3.10 1.88
N LEU A 661 -14.86 3.53 3.10
CA LEU A 661 -15.52 4.63 3.81
C LEU A 661 -15.39 5.96 3.04
N THR A 662 -14.37 6.13 2.20
CA THR A 662 -14.20 7.30 1.33
C THR A 662 -15.31 7.40 0.28
N ASP A 663 -15.86 6.26 -0.17
CA ASP A 663 -16.86 6.18 -1.23
C ASP A 663 -18.29 6.28 -0.69
N VAL A 664 -18.45 6.13 0.64
CA VAL A 664 -19.77 6.23 1.28
C VAL A 664 -20.24 7.69 1.28
N GLN A 665 -21.44 7.91 0.73
CA GLN A 665 -22.06 9.24 0.66
C GLN A 665 -23.44 9.20 1.35
N PRO A 666 -23.53 9.47 2.67
CA PRO A 666 -24.79 9.66 3.35
C PRO A 666 -25.59 10.81 2.72
N ASN A 667 -26.92 10.69 2.68
CA ASN A 667 -27.77 11.72 2.11
C ASN A 667 -27.69 13.02 2.93
N PRO A 668 -27.22 14.13 2.36
CA PRO A 668 -27.02 15.38 3.10
C PRO A 668 -28.31 16.03 3.58
N GLU A 669 -29.47 15.68 3.01
CA GLU A 669 -30.77 16.13 3.51
C GLU A 669 -31.18 15.43 4.81
N VAL A 670 -30.69 14.18 5.02
CA VAL A 670 -30.97 13.36 6.22
C VAL A 670 -29.86 13.53 7.26
N TYR A 671 -28.61 13.64 6.80
CA TYR A 671 -27.41 13.69 7.64
C TYR A 671 -26.54 14.91 7.31
N PRO A 672 -27.06 16.15 7.50
CA PRO A 672 -26.32 17.37 7.12
C PRO A 672 -25.02 17.59 7.89
N GLU A 673 -24.84 16.92 9.02
CA GLU A 673 -23.63 16.99 9.83
C GLU A 673 -22.50 16.06 9.35
N PHE A 674 -22.76 15.17 8.39
CA PHE A 674 -21.74 14.28 7.85
C PHE A 674 -20.88 15.02 6.84
N ASP A 675 -19.60 15.15 7.14
CA ASP A 675 -18.59 15.80 6.30
C ASP A 675 -17.27 14.99 6.29
N ASP A 676 -16.31 15.45 5.51
CA ASP A 676 -15.00 14.77 5.38
C ASP A 676 -14.21 14.78 6.70
N ALA A 677 -14.39 15.79 7.54
CA ALA A 677 -13.75 15.85 8.85
C ALA A 677 -14.30 14.77 9.78
N LEU A 678 -15.61 14.55 9.80
CA LEU A 678 -16.26 13.49 10.58
C LEU A 678 -15.86 12.11 10.03
N ARG A 679 -15.88 11.91 8.70
CA ARG A 679 -15.45 10.68 8.03
C ARG A 679 -14.00 10.33 8.40
N SER A 680 -13.11 11.32 8.35
CA SER A 680 -11.71 11.15 8.74
C SER A 680 -11.56 10.77 10.21
N ALA A 681 -12.32 11.43 11.09
CA ALA A 681 -12.30 11.13 12.54
C ALA A 681 -12.80 9.71 12.84
N MET A 682 -13.87 9.25 12.18
CA MET A 682 -14.38 7.87 12.30
C MET A 682 -13.34 6.83 11.88
N ARG A 683 -12.64 7.07 10.77
CA ARG A 683 -11.57 6.19 10.30
C ARG A 683 -10.42 6.15 11.30
N GLN A 684 -9.97 7.31 11.76
CA GLN A 684 -8.83 7.43 12.68
C GLN A 684 -9.13 6.76 14.03
N GLU A 685 -10.35 6.82 14.55
CA GLU A 685 -10.79 6.09 15.75
C GLU A 685 -10.46 4.60 15.63
N THR A 686 -10.87 3.97 14.54
CA THR A 686 -10.68 2.53 14.31
C THR A 686 -9.21 2.18 14.12
N GLU A 687 -8.47 2.99 13.37
CA GLU A 687 -7.02 2.80 13.18
C GLU A 687 -6.26 2.92 14.51
N MET A 688 -6.64 3.87 15.39
CA MET A 688 -6.01 4.04 16.70
C MET A 688 -6.34 2.92 17.67
N LEU A 689 -7.56 2.37 17.65
CA LEU A 689 -7.90 1.20 18.45
C LEU A 689 -7.04 0.00 18.02
N PHE A 690 -6.93 -0.27 16.72
CA PHE A 690 -6.09 -1.34 16.18
C PHE A 690 -4.63 -1.16 16.59
N ASN A 691 -4.06 0.03 16.38
CA ASN A 691 -2.68 0.34 16.75
C ASN A 691 -2.42 0.16 18.25
N THR A 692 -3.39 0.49 19.08
CA THR A 692 -3.29 0.32 20.53
C THR A 692 -3.25 -1.16 20.92
N ILE A 693 -4.10 -2.00 20.30
CA ILE A 693 -4.11 -3.45 20.55
C ILE A 693 -2.75 -4.06 20.15
N VAL A 694 -2.19 -3.64 19.03
CA VAL A 694 -0.88 -4.09 18.55
C VAL A 694 0.25 -3.60 19.47
N LYS A 695 0.37 -2.29 19.69
CA LYS A 695 1.50 -1.66 20.39
C LYS A 695 1.50 -1.95 21.90
N GLU A 696 0.33 -1.99 22.54
CA GLU A 696 0.21 -2.38 23.95
C GLU A 696 0.18 -3.91 24.12
N ASN A 697 0.30 -4.69 23.05
CA ASN A 697 0.23 -6.14 23.01
C ASN A 697 -0.98 -6.69 23.80
N ARG A 698 -2.16 -6.16 23.49
CA ARG A 698 -3.41 -6.52 24.16
C ARG A 698 -3.98 -7.81 23.58
N SER A 699 -5.02 -8.33 24.26
CA SER A 699 -5.81 -9.43 23.70
C SER A 699 -6.52 -9.00 22.41
N ILE A 700 -6.59 -9.90 21.42
CA ILE A 700 -7.41 -9.67 20.22
C ILE A 700 -8.91 -9.60 20.54
N ASP A 701 -9.34 -10.08 21.71
CA ASP A 701 -10.71 -9.93 22.16
C ASP A 701 -11.13 -8.45 22.30
N ASP A 702 -10.17 -7.55 22.51
CA ASP A 702 -10.42 -6.13 22.62
C ASP A 702 -10.98 -5.51 21.32
N PHE A 703 -10.83 -6.18 20.17
CA PHE A 703 -11.53 -5.76 18.96
C PHE A 703 -13.05 -5.83 19.12
N LEU A 704 -13.56 -6.78 19.93
CA LEU A 704 -15.00 -6.94 20.18
C LEU A 704 -15.48 -6.23 21.44
N ASN A 705 -14.61 -6.09 22.44
CA ASN A 705 -15.06 -5.72 23.78
C ASN A 705 -14.24 -4.63 24.47
N ALA A 706 -13.41 -3.87 23.74
CA ALA A 706 -12.71 -2.74 24.33
C ALA A 706 -13.70 -1.81 25.05
N ASP A 707 -13.36 -1.47 26.29
CA ASP A 707 -14.08 -0.54 27.16
C ASP A 707 -13.60 0.90 26.99
N PHE A 708 -12.82 1.17 25.95
CA PHE A 708 -12.26 2.46 25.59
C PHE A 708 -12.27 2.67 24.08
N THR A 709 -12.20 3.93 23.67
CA THR A 709 -11.98 4.32 22.28
C THR A 709 -11.13 5.60 22.21
N PHE A 710 -10.91 6.14 21.01
CA PHE A 710 -10.18 7.38 20.77
C PHE A 710 -11.08 8.41 20.10
N LEU A 711 -11.23 9.57 20.73
CA LEU A 711 -12.11 10.62 20.24
C LEU A 711 -11.40 11.97 20.20
N ASN A 712 -11.64 12.73 19.15
CA ASN A 712 -11.48 14.18 19.14
C ASN A 712 -12.84 14.87 19.46
N GLU A 713 -12.86 16.17 19.58
CA GLU A 713 -14.09 16.93 19.91
C GLU A 713 -15.22 16.65 18.91
N ARG A 714 -14.89 16.55 17.60
CA ARG A 714 -15.88 16.32 16.53
C ARG A 714 -16.60 14.99 16.72
N LEU A 715 -15.83 13.92 16.92
CA LEU A 715 -16.38 12.57 17.07
C LEU A 715 -17.05 12.37 18.44
N ALA A 716 -16.52 13.01 19.49
CA ALA A 716 -17.12 12.97 20.82
C ALA A 716 -18.52 13.63 20.83
N LYS A 717 -18.68 14.78 20.15
CA LYS A 717 -20.00 15.41 19.94
C LYS A 717 -20.94 14.51 19.16
N HIS A 718 -20.43 13.82 18.14
CA HIS A 718 -21.20 12.87 17.34
C HIS A 718 -21.70 11.69 18.17
N TYR A 719 -20.91 11.21 19.13
CA TYR A 719 -21.29 10.12 20.05
C TYR A 719 -22.09 10.59 21.27
N GLY A 720 -22.21 11.90 21.49
CA GLY A 720 -22.83 12.45 22.70
C GLY A 720 -21.98 12.28 23.96
N ILE A 721 -20.66 12.12 23.82
CA ILE A 721 -19.70 11.95 24.92
C ILE A 721 -19.12 13.31 25.27
N ALA A 722 -19.25 13.73 26.53
CA ALA A 722 -18.75 15.02 27.03
C ALA A 722 -17.28 14.94 27.50
N GLY A 723 -16.66 16.11 27.63
CA GLY A 723 -15.31 16.24 28.24
C GLY A 723 -14.14 16.13 27.26
N VAL A 724 -14.38 16.00 25.95
CA VAL A 724 -13.35 16.01 24.91
C VAL A 724 -13.42 17.35 24.17
N SER A 725 -12.26 17.99 23.93
CA SER A 725 -12.15 19.26 23.23
C SER A 725 -10.94 19.32 22.32
N GLY A 726 -11.07 20.02 21.19
CA GLY A 726 -10.01 20.20 20.19
C GLY A 726 -9.88 19.03 19.22
N ASP A 727 -8.92 19.15 18.30
CA ASP A 727 -8.74 18.21 17.19
C ASP A 727 -7.91 16.98 17.55
N GLN A 728 -7.19 17.02 18.68
CA GLN A 728 -6.35 15.90 19.12
C GLN A 728 -7.21 14.75 19.65
N PHE A 729 -6.88 13.53 19.23
CA PHE A 729 -7.51 12.33 19.73
C PHE A 729 -7.00 11.99 21.13
N VAL A 730 -7.93 11.71 22.03
CA VAL A 730 -7.66 11.26 23.39
C VAL A 730 -8.34 9.93 23.64
N ARG A 731 -7.72 9.08 24.47
CA ARG A 731 -8.33 7.82 24.92
C ARG A 731 -9.46 8.13 25.90
N VAL A 732 -10.65 7.59 25.64
CA VAL A 732 -11.88 7.81 26.40
C VAL A 732 -12.46 6.49 26.83
N SER A 733 -12.91 6.38 28.11
CA SER A 733 -13.64 5.19 28.58
C SER A 733 -15.04 5.15 27.94
N LEU A 734 -15.45 3.94 27.58
CA LEU A 734 -16.81 3.65 27.11
C LEU A 734 -17.73 3.13 28.22
N GLU A 735 -17.26 3.07 29.47
CA GLU A 735 -18.05 2.65 30.62
C GLU A 735 -19.32 3.51 30.77
N GLY A 736 -20.47 2.87 30.95
CA GLY A 736 -21.76 3.55 31.02
C GLY A 736 -22.31 4.03 29.66
N THR A 737 -21.58 3.81 28.58
CA THR A 737 -22.07 4.07 27.22
C THR A 737 -22.75 2.83 26.61
N LYS A 738 -23.31 2.98 25.42
CA LYS A 738 -23.91 1.89 24.63
C LYS A 738 -22.94 1.35 23.59
N ARG A 739 -21.62 1.60 23.72
CA ARG A 739 -20.58 1.27 22.76
C ARG A 739 -19.54 0.34 23.35
N SER A 740 -18.99 -0.54 22.50
CA SER A 740 -17.90 -1.45 22.83
C SER A 740 -17.25 -1.97 21.55
N GLY A 741 -15.94 -2.00 21.49
CA GLY A 741 -15.18 -2.54 20.35
C GLY A 741 -15.54 -1.96 18.99
N VAL A 742 -15.11 -2.62 17.91
CA VAL A 742 -15.26 -2.13 16.51
C VAL A 742 -16.72 -2.16 16.03
N LEU A 743 -17.55 -3.08 16.54
CA LEU A 743 -18.93 -3.24 16.07
C LEU A 743 -19.81 -2.03 16.28
N THR A 744 -19.46 -1.15 17.23
CA THR A 744 -20.23 0.05 17.56
C THR A 744 -19.53 1.34 17.13
N GLN A 745 -18.39 1.26 16.45
CA GLN A 745 -17.72 2.43 15.90
C GLN A 745 -18.48 2.98 14.69
N ALA A 746 -18.54 4.30 14.61
CA ALA A 746 -19.30 4.97 13.55
C ALA A 746 -18.76 4.68 12.15
N SER A 747 -17.48 4.41 12.00
CA SER A 747 -16.88 3.97 10.75
C SER A 747 -17.54 2.71 10.18
N ILE A 748 -17.68 1.67 11.00
CA ILE A 748 -18.29 0.38 10.62
C ILE A 748 -19.79 0.53 10.38
N LEU A 749 -20.48 1.26 11.27
CA LEU A 749 -21.91 1.49 11.17
C LEU A 749 -22.29 2.30 9.92
N THR A 750 -21.45 3.28 9.54
CA THR A 750 -21.64 4.08 8.33
C THR A 750 -21.36 3.26 7.07
N LEU A 751 -20.25 2.54 7.06
CA LEU A 751 -19.85 1.66 5.96
C LEU A 751 -20.93 0.61 5.62
N THR A 752 -21.63 0.12 6.64
CA THR A 752 -22.64 -0.94 6.52
C THR A 752 -24.09 -0.41 6.45
N SER A 753 -24.24 0.84 6.04
CA SER A 753 -25.54 1.49 5.87
C SER A 753 -25.81 1.87 4.41
N ASN A 754 -27.04 2.30 4.13
CA ASN A 754 -27.42 2.93 2.87
C ASN A 754 -27.39 4.48 3.03
N PRO A 755 -27.34 5.27 1.95
CA PRO A 755 -27.21 6.72 2.05
C PRO A 755 -28.28 7.40 2.93
N GLY A 756 -29.53 6.95 2.88
CA GLY A 756 -30.65 7.57 3.62
C GLY A 756 -31.13 6.79 4.84
N ARG A 757 -30.63 5.58 5.09
CA ARG A 757 -31.11 4.70 6.17
C ARG A 757 -30.09 3.62 6.54
N THR A 758 -30.34 2.98 7.67
CA THR A 758 -29.61 1.75 8.07
C THR A 758 -29.87 0.57 7.14
N SER A 759 -29.01 -0.45 7.22
CA SER A 759 -29.21 -1.71 6.50
C SER A 759 -28.84 -2.89 7.39
N PRO A 760 -29.82 -3.49 8.10
CA PRO A 760 -29.57 -4.69 8.91
C PRO A 760 -28.91 -5.81 8.10
N VAL A 761 -29.33 -5.99 6.84
CA VAL A 761 -28.72 -6.97 5.92
C VAL A 761 -27.23 -6.74 5.74
N LYS A 762 -26.80 -5.52 5.41
CA LYS A 762 -25.37 -5.19 5.25
C LYS A 762 -24.60 -5.32 6.57
N ARG A 763 -25.17 -4.87 7.70
CA ARG A 763 -24.57 -4.99 9.03
C ARG A 763 -24.38 -6.45 9.42
N GLY A 764 -25.41 -7.28 9.27
CA GLY A 764 -25.33 -8.71 9.58
C GLY A 764 -24.39 -9.45 8.66
N LYS A 765 -24.43 -9.18 7.36
CA LYS A 765 -23.48 -9.74 6.39
C LYS A 765 -22.04 -9.41 6.78
N TRP A 766 -21.76 -8.14 7.08
CA TRP A 766 -20.43 -7.70 7.47
C TRP A 766 -19.92 -8.40 8.74
N ILE A 767 -20.79 -8.61 9.75
CA ILE A 767 -20.43 -9.35 10.97
C ILE A 767 -20.09 -10.79 10.62
N LEU A 768 -20.90 -11.47 9.80
CA LEU A 768 -20.64 -12.85 9.38
C LEU A 768 -19.32 -12.97 8.63
N GLU A 769 -19.06 -12.10 7.66
CA GLU A 769 -17.87 -12.17 6.79
C GLU A 769 -16.57 -11.76 7.49
N ASN A 770 -16.59 -10.68 8.28
CA ASN A 770 -15.36 -10.07 8.79
C ASN A 770 -15.06 -10.47 10.24
N ILE A 771 -16.09 -10.80 11.01
CA ILE A 771 -15.93 -11.15 12.43
C ILE A 771 -16.02 -12.67 12.64
N LEU A 772 -17.02 -13.32 12.05
CA LEU A 772 -17.28 -14.74 12.29
C LEU A 772 -16.69 -15.68 11.22
N GLY A 773 -16.19 -15.13 10.08
CA GLY A 773 -15.61 -15.93 9.00
C GLY A 773 -16.62 -16.76 8.20
N GLU A 774 -17.91 -16.48 8.35
CA GLU A 774 -19.03 -17.19 7.70
C GLU A 774 -19.66 -16.34 6.59
N ALA A 775 -18.97 -16.17 5.46
CA ALA A 775 -19.52 -15.44 4.33
C ALA A 775 -20.79 -16.13 3.80
N PRO A 776 -21.96 -15.46 3.80
CA PRO A 776 -23.15 -16.00 3.17
C PRO A 776 -22.95 -16.15 1.66
N PRO A 777 -23.61 -17.13 1.01
CA PRO A 777 -23.54 -17.25 -0.43
C PRO A 777 -24.08 -15.99 -1.13
N PRO A 778 -23.62 -15.68 -2.37
CA PRO A 778 -24.13 -14.56 -3.11
C PRO A 778 -25.65 -14.69 -3.33
N PRO A 779 -26.39 -13.56 -3.35
CA PRO A 779 -27.83 -13.60 -3.58
C PRO A 779 -28.14 -14.22 -4.95
N PRO A 780 -29.27 -14.93 -5.10
CA PRO A 780 -29.71 -15.44 -6.39
C PRO A 780 -29.84 -14.30 -7.43
N PRO A 781 -29.61 -14.56 -8.72
CA PRO A 781 -29.81 -13.57 -9.75
C PRO A 781 -31.27 -13.11 -9.82
N GLY A 782 -31.50 -11.80 -10.01
CA GLY A 782 -32.82 -11.22 -10.20
C GLY A 782 -33.61 -10.87 -8.93
N VAL A 783 -33.00 -10.94 -7.73
CA VAL A 783 -33.62 -10.44 -6.50
C VAL A 783 -33.82 -8.92 -6.59
N PRO A 784 -35.06 -8.40 -6.52
CA PRO A 784 -35.30 -6.97 -6.57
C PRO A 784 -34.80 -6.29 -5.29
N PRO A 785 -34.33 -5.02 -5.37
CA PRO A 785 -34.04 -4.21 -4.19
C PRO A 785 -35.26 -4.13 -3.26
N LEU A 786 -35.01 -4.08 -1.94
CA LEU A 786 -36.06 -3.96 -0.93
C LEU A 786 -36.97 -2.75 -1.18
N GLU A 787 -36.40 -1.66 -1.70
CA GLU A 787 -37.09 -0.42 -2.07
C GLU A 787 -38.13 -0.62 -3.16
N ASP A 788 -37.85 -1.47 -4.14
CA ASP A 788 -38.77 -1.76 -5.24
C ASP A 788 -39.90 -2.71 -4.83
N ALA A 789 -39.61 -3.62 -3.92
CA ALA A 789 -40.61 -4.54 -3.34
C ALA A 789 -41.53 -3.83 -2.31
N ALA A 790 -41.13 -2.64 -1.81
CA ALA A 790 -41.77 -1.94 -0.71
C ALA A 790 -42.54 -0.66 -1.12
N LYS A 791 -42.73 -0.38 -2.40
CA LYS A 791 -43.43 0.86 -2.86
C LYS A 791 -44.82 1.05 -2.27
N ASP A 792 -45.52 -0.04 -1.94
CA ASP A 792 -46.86 -0.01 -1.35
C ASP A 792 -46.83 -0.17 0.20
N MET A 793 -45.66 -0.09 0.84
CA MET A 793 -45.43 -0.42 2.25
C MET A 793 -44.82 0.73 3.04
N ALA A 794 -45.06 1.99 2.61
CA ALA A 794 -44.42 3.18 3.22
C ALA A 794 -44.71 3.32 4.73
N ASP A 795 -45.84 2.78 5.19
CA ASP A 795 -46.28 2.86 6.58
C ASP A 795 -45.69 1.77 7.49
N LEU A 796 -44.95 0.79 6.92
CA LEU A 796 -44.34 -0.29 7.69
C LEU A 796 -42.93 0.10 8.17
N SER A 797 -42.53 -0.39 9.36
CA SER A 797 -41.17 -0.29 9.85
C SER A 797 -40.21 -1.07 8.94
N LEU A 798 -38.88 -0.76 9.02
CA LEU A 798 -37.88 -1.50 8.26
C LEU A 798 -37.93 -3.00 8.58
N ARG A 799 -38.11 -3.36 9.84
CA ARG A 799 -38.25 -4.76 10.29
C ARG A 799 -39.45 -5.45 9.62
N GLU A 800 -40.63 -4.83 9.65
CA GLU A 800 -41.84 -5.42 9.05
C GLU A 800 -41.70 -5.63 7.54
N ARG A 801 -41.05 -4.70 6.84
CA ARG A 801 -40.72 -4.84 5.41
C ARG A 801 -39.77 -6.01 5.14
N MET A 802 -38.76 -6.18 5.99
CA MET A 802 -37.81 -7.30 5.89
C MET A 802 -38.47 -8.65 6.19
N GLU A 803 -39.39 -8.70 7.16
CA GLU A 803 -40.17 -9.91 7.47
C GLU A 803 -41.07 -10.35 6.33
N ILE A 804 -41.63 -9.39 5.58
CA ILE A 804 -42.40 -9.71 4.36
C ILE A 804 -41.49 -10.27 3.28
N HIS A 805 -40.32 -9.71 3.08
CA HIS A 805 -39.34 -10.17 2.10
C HIS A 805 -38.85 -11.61 2.43
N ARG A 806 -38.68 -11.93 3.72
CA ARG A 806 -38.27 -13.24 4.20
C ARG A 806 -39.32 -14.34 4.10
N LYS A 807 -40.54 -14.04 3.70
CA LYS A 807 -41.58 -15.06 3.47
C LYS A 807 -41.26 -15.97 2.29
N ASP A 808 -40.38 -15.51 1.37
CA ASP A 808 -39.82 -16.36 0.33
C ASP A 808 -38.83 -17.36 0.94
N PRO A 809 -39.05 -18.69 0.81
CA PRO A 809 -38.19 -19.70 1.40
C PRO A 809 -36.73 -19.66 0.90
N GLY A 810 -36.50 -19.20 -0.37
CA GLY A 810 -35.15 -19.06 -0.94
C GLY A 810 -34.37 -17.94 -0.29
N CYS A 811 -35.05 -16.87 0.15
CA CYS A 811 -34.43 -15.76 0.87
C CYS A 811 -34.25 -16.05 2.36
N ALA A 812 -35.20 -16.82 2.94
CA ALA A 812 -35.27 -17.08 4.38
C ALA A 812 -34.02 -17.75 4.95
N SER A 813 -33.38 -18.66 4.23
CA SER A 813 -32.24 -19.44 4.70
C SER A 813 -31.05 -18.57 5.10
N CYS A 814 -30.66 -17.61 4.26
CA CYS A 814 -29.55 -16.67 4.53
C CYS A 814 -29.99 -15.57 5.52
N HIS A 815 -31.19 -15.01 5.33
CA HIS A 815 -31.70 -13.91 6.14
C HIS A 815 -31.98 -14.29 7.62
N LYS A 816 -32.27 -15.56 7.90
CA LYS A 816 -32.48 -16.07 9.26
C LYS A 816 -31.26 -15.89 10.16
N THR A 817 -30.06 -15.99 9.63
CA THR A 817 -28.79 -15.79 10.38
C THR A 817 -28.33 -14.33 10.30
N MET A 818 -28.43 -13.72 9.11
CA MET A 818 -27.84 -12.41 8.82
C MET A 818 -28.64 -11.26 9.44
N ASP A 819 -29.96 -11.25 9.26
CA ASP A 819 -30.80 -10.14 9.69
C ASP A 819 -30.83 -9.89 11.20
N PRO A 820 -30.93 -10.91 12.09
CA PRO A 820 -30.89 -10.67 13.52
C PRO A 820 -29.61 -9.97 13.97
N LEU A 821 -28.45 -10.35 13.43
CA LEU A 821 -27.17 -9.70 13.74
C LEU A 821 -27.17 -8.20 13.41
N GLY A 822 -27.76 -7.84 12.27
CA GLY A 822 -27.85 -6.43 11.88
C GLY A 822 -28.93 -5.65 12.65
N LEU A 823 -30.07 -6.30 12.95
CA LEU A 823 -31.16 -5.69 13.73
C LEU A 823 -30.73 -5.34 15.16
N GLY A 824 -29.82 -6.11 15.77
CA GLY A 824 -29.25 -5.80 17.07
C GLY A 824 -28.45 -4.49 17.13
N LEU A 825 -28.11 -3.92 15.98
CA LEU A 825 -27.40 -2.64 15.87
C LEU A 825 -28.30 -1.47 15.43
N GLU A 826 -29.62 -1.65 15.34
CA GLU A 826 -30.54 -0.62 14.81
C GLU A 826 -30.73 0.59 15.73
N ASN A 827 -30.30 0.52 16.99
CA ASN A 827 -30.15 1.70 17.86
C ASN A 827 -29.07 2.69 17.35
N PHE A 828 -28.27 2.29 16.39
CA PHE A 828 -27.35 3.22 15.69
C PHE A 828 -27.91 3.58 14.33
N ASP A 829 -28.01 4.87 14.02
CA ASP A 829 -28.44 5.37 12.72
C ASP A 829 -27.41 5.08 11.61
N ALA A 830 -27.66 5.59 10.38
CA ALA A 830 -26.80 5.27 9.25
C ALA A 830 -25.41 5.96 9.29
N ILE A 831 -25.19 6.90 10.20
CA ILE A 831 -23.87 7.49 10.45
C ILE A 831 -23.33 7.18 11.86
N GLY A 832 -23.92 6.17 12.51
CA GLY A 832 -23.45 5.64 13.79
C GLY A 832 -23.83 6.43 15.03
N ARG A 833 -24.78 7.37 14.98
CA ARG A 833 -25.34 8.02 16.18
C ARG A 833 -26.33 7.10 16.88
N TRP A 834 -26.39 7.20 18.20
CA TRP A 834 -27.41 6.51 18.98
C TRP A 834 -28.79 7.10 18.73
N ARG A 835 -29.83 6.24 18.60
CA ARG A 835 -31.23 6.60 18.50
C ARG A 835 -32.12 5.61 19.27
N ASP A 836 -33.09 6.11 19.98
CA ASP A 836 -34.15 5.31 20.62
C ASP A 836 -35.39 5.22 19.73
N LYS A 837 -35.54 6.13 18.75
CA LYS A 837 -36.67 6.20 17.84
C LYS A 837 -36.25 6.31 16.37
N GLU A 838 -37.06 5.75 15.49
CA GLU A 838 -37.04 5.97 14.06
C GLU A 838 -38.37 6.64 13.64
N GLY A 839 -38.34 7.97 13.36
CA GLY A 839 -39.53 8.79 13.28
C GLY A 839 -40.30 8.84 14.61
N GLU A 840 -41.56 8.47 14.61
CA GLU A 840 -42.40 8.41 15.82
C GLU A 840 -42.34 7.05 16.54
N ARG A 841 -41.71 6.01 15.96
CA ARG A 841 -41.69 4.65 16.48
C ARG A 841 -40.45 4.40 17.30
N ASP A 842 -40.60 3.60 18.36
CA ASP A 842 -39.46 3.10 19.13
C ASP A 842 -38.65 2.09 18.28
N VAL A 843 -37.35 2.15 18.39
CA VAL A 843 -36.44 1.19 17.68
C VAL A 843 -36.55 -0.18 18.32
N ASP A 844 -36.90 -1.20 17.52
CA ASP A 844 -36.86 -2.60 17.92
C ASP A 844 -35.54 -3.24 17.48
N ALA A 845 -34.58 -3.28 18.41
CA ALA A 845 -33.26 -3.91 18.22
C ALA A 845 -33.19 -5.33 18.82
N THR A 846 -34.33 -5.99 19.02
CA THR A 846 -34.37 -7.38 19.49
C THR A 846 -34.02 -8.35 18.36
N GLY A 847 -33.51 -9.51 18.70
CA GLY A 847 -33.24 -10.59 17.75
C GLY A 847 -33.13 -11.95 18.42
N GLU A 848 -33.26 -12.99 17.60
CA GLU A 848 -33.03 -14.37 17.96
C GLU A 848 -32.16 -15.04 16.87
N LEU A 849 -31.03 -15.58 17.25
CA LEU A 849 -30.13 -16.31 16.33
C LEU A 849 -30.66 -17.74 16.12
N PRO A 850 -30.22 -18.44 15.05
CA PRO A 850 -30.64 -19.81 14.77
C PRO A 850 -30.41 -20.81 15.91
N GLY A 851 -29.46 -20.54 16.79
CA GLY A 851 -29.19 -21.36 18.01
C GLY A 851 -30.17 -21.11 19.17
N GLY A 852 -31.11 -20.15 19.02
CA GLY A 852 -32.11 -19.79 20.05
C GLY A 852 -31.63 -18.73 21.02
N GLU A 853 -30.43 -18.17 20.82
CA GLU A 853 -29.90 -17.06 21.63
C GLU A 853 -30.68 -15.77 21.30
N LYS A 854 -31.27 -15.19 22.35
CA LYS A 854 -32.04 -13.94 22.27
C LYS A 854 -31.24 -12.75 22.79
N PHE A 855 -31.46 -11.58 22.21
CA PHE A 855 -30.84 -10.34 22.65
C PHE A 855 -31.75 -9.13 22.40
N SER A 856 -31.50 -8.07 23.15
CA SER A 856 -32.14 -6.76 22.98
C SER A 856 -31.07 -5.67 22.93
N GLY A 857 -30.73 -5.25 21.72
CA GLY A 857 -29.74 -4.19 21.46
C GLY A 857 -28.29 -4.65 21.35
N PRO A 858 -27.36 -3.70 21.09
CA PRO A 858 -26.00 -3.99 20.67
C PRO A 858 -25.14 -4.67 21.75
N ILE A 859 -25.31 -4.32 23.02
CA ILE A 859 -24.44 -4.83 24.09
C ILE A 859 -24.70 -6.34 24.33
N GLU A 860 -25.98 -6.76 24.32
CA GLU A 860 -26.34 -8.18 24.47
C GLU A 860 -25.89 -8.97 23.23
N LEU A 861 -26.07 -8.40 22.03
CA LEU A 861 -25.54 -9.01 20.79
C LEU A 861 -24.03 -9.20 20.84
N ILE A 862 -23.26 -8.20 21.26
CA ILE A 862 -21.82 -8.30 21.44
C ILE A 862 -21.47 -9.40 22.46
N GLY A 863 -22.24 -9.53 23.53
CA GLY A 863 -22.10 -10.60 24.51
C GLY A 863 -22.23 -12.00 23.89
N ILE A 864 -23.17 -12.19 22.96
CA ILE A 864 -23.36 -13.45 22.23
C ILE A 864 -22.19 -13.69 21.25
N ILE A 865 -21.75 -12.66 20.51
CA ILE A 865 -20.60 -12.77 19.61
C ILE A 865 -19.34 -13.12 20.40
N ARG A 866 -19.13 -12.53 21.57
CA ARG A 866 -18.02 -12.87 22.48
C ARG A 866 -18.09 -14.32 22.99
N ALA A 867 -19.28 -14.86 23.25
CA ALA A 867 -19.43 -16.28 23.60
C ALA A 867 -18.96 -17.21 22.46
N ARG A 868 -18.91 -16.71 21.22
CA ARG A 868 -18.38 -17.38 20.02
C ARG A 868 -16.93 -16.96 19.71
N GLN A 869 -16.15 -16.57 20.72
CA GLN A 869 -14.77 -16.04 20.55
C GLN A 869 -13.84 -16.98 19.77
N GLU A 870 -13.99 -18.31 19.90
CA GLU A 870 -13.15 -19.27 19.15
C GLU A 870 -13.36 -19.15 17.63
N GLN A 871 -14.58 -18.83 17.21
CA GLN A 871 -14.91 -18.58 15.81
C GLN A 871 -14.29 -17.27 15.32
N PHE A 872 -14.38 -16.20 16.13
CA PHE A 872 -13.72 -14.93 15.85
C PHE A 872 -12.18 -15.10 15.79
N HIS A 873 -11.58 -15.78 16.75
CA HIS A 873 -10.14 -16.03 16.79
C HIS A 873 -9.66 -16.72 15.52
N ARG A 874 -10.39 -17.75 15.08
CA ARG A 874 -10.08 -18.48 13.84
C ARG A 874 -10.19 -17.56 12.62
N ALA A 875 -11.31 -16.87 12.46
CA ALA A 875 -11.54 -15.96 11.34
C ALA A 875 -10.45 -14.87 11.26
N PHE A 876 -10.09 -14.29 12.41
CA PHE A 876 -9.03 -13.29 12.49
C PHE A 876 -7.66 -13.88 12.15
N ALA A 877 -7.32 -15.07 12.67
CA ALA A 877 -6.06 -15.75 12.40
C ALA A 877 -5.93 -16.12 10.90
N GLU A 878 -7.00 -16.60 10.27
CA GLU A 878 -7.05 -16.90 8.82
C GLU A 878 -6.84 -15.65 7.97
N ARG A 879 -7.47 -14.53 8.32
CA ARG A 879 -7.26 -13.24 7.63
C ARG A 879 -5.83 -12.73 7.80
N LEU A 880 -5.28 -12.82 9.01
CA LEU A 880 -3.90 -12.37 9.28
C LEU A 880 -2.86 -13.26 8.58
N LEU A 881 -3.08 -14.58 8.55
CA LEU A 881 -2.21 -15.51 7.81
C LEU A 881 -2.30 -15.28 6.30
N THR A 882 -3.50 -15.05 5.74
CA THR A 882 -3.70 -14.69 4.33
C THR A 882 -2.87 -13.46 3.95
N TYR A 883 -2.96 -12.41 4.75
CA TYR A 883 -2.18 -11.18 4.56
C TYR A 883 -0.67 -11.41 4.70
N ALA A 884 -0.23 -12.16 5.73
CA ALA A 884 1.17 -12.46 5.97
C ALA A 884 1.83 -13.26 4.84
N LEU A 885 1.09 -14.23 4.28
CA LEU A 885 1.55 -15.06 3.16
C LEU A 885 1.36 -14.38 1.80
N GLY A 886 0.48 -13.36 1.70
CA GLY A 886 0.13 -12.69 0.45
C GLY A 886 -0.47 -13.62 -0.60
N ARG A 887 -1.23 -14.64 -0.17
CA ARG A 887 -1.96 -15.59 -1.02
C ARG A 887 -3.21 -16.12 -0.32
N GLY A 888 -4.15 -16.62 -1.07
CA GLY A 888 -5.28 -17.37 -0.52
C GLY A 888 -4.82 -18.60 0.26
N LEU A 889 -5.57 -18.93 1.32
CA LEU A 889 -5.33 -20.13 2.12
C LEU A 889 -5.82 -21.37 1.39
N GLU A 890 -5.06 -22.43 1.55
CA GLU A 890 -5.43 -23.75 1.09
C GLU A 890 -5.77 -24.64 2.32
N TYR A 891 -6.37 -25.78 2.10
CA TYR A 891 -6.85 -26.64 3.20
C TYR A 891 -5.78 -27.00 4.24
N TYR A 892 -4.53 -27.20 3.79
CA TYR A 892 -3.42 -27.57 4.67
C TYR A 892 -2.96 -26.40 5.56
N ASP A 893 -3.26 -25.15 5.23
CA ASP A 893 -2.94 -23.98 6.06
C ASP A 893 -3.75 -23.95 7.36
N LYS A 894 -4.87 -24.71 7.43
CA LYS A 894 -5.62 -24.93 8.68
C LYS A 894 -4.72 -25.37 9.82
N CYS A 895 -3.72 -26.21 9.54
CA CYS A 895 -2.80 -26.70 10.57
C CYS A 895 -1.93 -25.58 11.16
N ALA A 896 -1.49 -24.65 10.33
CA ALA A 896 -0.76 -23.46 10.77
C ALA A 896 -1.66 -22.54 11.60
N VAL A 897 -2.91 -22.35 11.19
CA VAL A 897 -3.91 -21.59 11.97
C VAL A 897 -4.15 -22.25 13.33
N ASP A 898 -4.40 -23.58 13.38
CA ASP A 898 -4.65 -24.31 14.62
C ASP A 898 -3.47 -24.19 15.60
N GLN A 899 -2.22 -24.31 15.11
CA GLN A 899 -1.01 -24.15 15.92
C GLN A 899 -0.87 -22.73 16.47
N ALA A 900 -1.11 -21.71 15.62
CA ALA A 900 -1.05 -20.31 16.03
C ALA A 900 -2.12 -20.00 17.10
N LEU A 901 -3.33 -20.52 16.95
CA LEU A 901 -4.40 -20.37 17.94
C LEU A 901 -4.08 -21.05 19.27
N VAL A 902 -3.44 -22.23 19.26
CA VAL A 902 -2.97 -22.90 20.49
C VAL A 902 -1.97 -22.02 21.23
N LEU A 903 -0.96 -21.48 20.52
CA LEU A 903 0.03 -20.58 21.13
C LEU A 903 -0.61 -19.29 21.67
N MET A 904 -1.49 -18.68 20.90
CA MET A 904 -2.22 -17.47 21.29
C MET A 904 -3.04 -17.71 22.58
N LYS A 905 -3.79 -18.82 22.65
CA LYS A 905 -4.59 -19.20 23.83
C LYS A 905 -3.73 -19.39 25.08
N GLN A 906 -2.54 -19.97 24.94
CA GLN A 906 -1.57 -20.14 26.05
C GLN A 906 -1.04 -18.80 26.58
N ARG A 907 -1.10 -17.74 25.79
CA ARG A 907 -0.61 -16.40 26.12
C ARG A 907 -1.73 -15.35 26.18
N GLU A 908 -2.87 -15.68 26.78
CA GLU A 908 -3.99 -14.76 27.06
C GLU A 908 -4.56 -14.06 25.81
N ASN A 909 -4.58 -14.75 24.68
CA ASN A 909 -5.06 -14.25 23.38
C ASN A 909 -4.33 -12.98 22.90
N ARG A 910 -3.06 -12.79 23.30
CA ARG A 910 -2.28 -11.60 22.93
C ARG A 910 -1.94 -11.58 21.45
N PHE A 911 -1.95 -10.36 20.86
CA PHE A 911 -1.68 -10.14 19.45
C PHE A 911 -0.31 -10.69 19.03
N SER A 912 0.76 -10.41 19.83
CA SER A 912 2.12 -10.89 19.52
C SER A 912 2.22 -12.41 19.47
N ALA A 913 1.45 -13.13 20.30
CA ALA A 913 1.46 -14.58 20.31
C ALA A 913 0.85 -15.17 19.03
N LEU A 914 -0.21 -14.54 18.49
CA LEU A 914 -0.76 -14.92 17.18
C LEU A 914 0.25 -14.67 16.06
N VAL A 915 0.91 -13.50 16.06
CA VAL A 915 1.97 -13.18 15.08
C VAL A 915 3.11 -14.18 15.16
N GLU A 916 3.59 -14.54 16.35
CA GLU A 916 4.63 -15.54 16.55
C GLU A 916 4.21 -16.91 16.00
N GLY A 917 2.97 -17.34 16.28
CA GLY A 917 2.43 -18.58 15.75
C GLY A 917 2.38 -18.61 14.23
N ILE A 918 2.03 -17.49 13.59
CA ILE A 918 2.05 -17.37 12.13
C ILE A 918 3.49 -17.40 11.60
N VAL A 919 4.39 -16.59 12.17
CA VAL A 919 5.77 -16.46 11.71
C VAL A 919 6.55 -17.78 11.85
N THR A 920 6.27 -18.57 12.87
CA THR A 920 6.94 -19.87 13.10
C THR A 920 6.31 -21.03 12.34
N SER A 921 5.19 -20.80 11.64
CA SER A 921 4.47 -21.84 10.90
C SER A 921 5.23 -22.29 9.63
N ASP A 922 4.98 -23.51 9.20
CA ASP A 922 5.56 -24.08 7.98
C ASP A 922 5.31 -23.24 6.71
N PRO A 923 4.09 -22.76 6.42
CA PRO A 923 3.85 -21.93 5.24
C PRO A 923 4.59 -20.58 5.27
N PHE A 924 4.93 -20.06 6.47
CA PHE A 924 5.72 -18.84 6.57
C PHE A 924 7.24 -19.10 6.49
N MET A 925 7.71 -20.21 7.02
CA MET A 925 9.15 -20.53 7.13
C MET A 925 9.70 -21.37 5.99
N LYS A 926 8.84 -21.92 5.14
CA LYS A 926 9.21 -22.79 4.03
C LYS A 926 8.68 -22.25 2.70
N ARG A 927 9.24 -22.78 1.60
CA ARG A 927 8.79 -22.56 0.24
C ARG A 927 8.68 -23.90 -0.49
N SER A 928 7.58 -24.16 -1.16
CA SER A 928 7.44 -25.23 -2.13
C SER A 928 7.90 -24.76 -3.52
N ARG A 929 8.25 -25.71 -4.38
CA ARG A 929 8.59 -25.42 -5.78
C ARG A 929 7.39 -24.76 -6.47
N PHE A 930 7.67 -23.67 -7.19
CA PHE A 930 6.69 -23.08 -8.08
C PHE A 930 6.32 -24.12 -9.14
N ARG A 931 5.09 -24.63 -9.09
CA ARG A 931 4.51 -25.38 -10.18
C ARG A 931 3.64 -24.41 -10.95
N GLU A 932 3.88 -24.25 -12.25
CA GLU A 932 2.86 -23.73 -13.11
C GLU A 932 1.59 -24.52 -12.77
N LEU A 933 0.56 -23.83 -12.30
CA LEU A 933 -0.75 -24.42 -12.18
C LEU A 933 -1.00 -25.10 -13.52
N ASP A 934 -1.28 -26.41 -13.51
CA ASP A 934 -1.82 -27.08 -14.67
C ASP A 934 -2.96 -26.20 -15.20
N ALA A 935 -2.58 -25.27 -16.11
CA ALA A 935 -3.52 -24.50 -16.88
C ALA A 935 -4.19 -25.52 -17.76
N ALA A 936 -5.44 -25.75 -17.53
CA ALA A 936 -6.30 -26.67 -18.24
C ALA A 936 -6.30 -28.12 -17.70
N LYS A 937 -7.20 -28.36 -16.82
CA LYS A 937 -8.15 -29.44 -17.13
C LYS A 937 -9.47 -29.16 -16.44
#